data_2d9a1577e3ff6d9444716fc563cfd3a0
#
_entry.id   2d9a1577e3ff6d9444716fc563cfd3a0
#
_cell.length_a   1.000
_cell.length_b   1.000
_cell.length_c   1.000
_cell.angle_alpha   90.00
_cell.angle_beta   90.00
_cell.angle_gamma   90.00
#
_symmetry.space_group_name_H-M   'P 1'
#
loop_
_entity.id
_entity.type
_entity.pdbx_description
1 polymer ?
#
loop_
_entity_poly.entity_id
_entity_poly.type
_entity_poly.pdbx_seq_one_letter_code
_entity_poly.pdbx_strand_id
1 'polypeptide(L)'
;MKKRIFSTLLALCMLLCLMPTAAFAEESTETPPVCSCETACTAESMNTDCPVCGAEDALPENCAKCARPADAAAAQPEGEVSDPQPEGKVSDPQPKTALTALSGEGETPAASGAVTEVGNESALTAAIANSAVSTVKLTGDISISNSLTVKRTVTLDLNGHVLKYESANNGSVIVVENGGQLTIEDSNTSNLSHKFMPNGKLWVLDDASGTEAVTGGVITGGTGTDISTFGGTTWYCGGGALIKNGGSLTMRGGNIIGCSAECGGGVCIDSEQGQFSMSGGSIAGCVASDIGGGVFASGTFKMSGPAVIRSCTAESATQYVCGGGVYVNVSSSFEMSDTAIIEGCQAISTSSNSSNGGGVYVSSSSSFVMSNEAKIEGCQAISNSSNSSNGGGVHLANNTKFTLSGSAVIQNCTATNSANPGEAYGGGVSAACVKEITLADSARIVGCTAANGSGLYITGSQVPGYGILYANSGSVDGDVVLGDTEDGPCTITGSGGTVFNGKVTVTPGSTIESGTFNGEVINNGTITGGVFNNTVSGSGTIKGGTFKTPMTGSGTESDPYQIGAADQLKLFRDIVNGAGGQTQNRDAYAVLTADIDLNNEPWTPIGPDRDSAYTGTFDGQGHTVKNLSVTVNVQPGRAGLFGCVKDGTIRKLTVAGSVSCTANQGWCGGIAGYAMDETIENCASLCTVSCTGIDARVGGIVGYVPSSSSMTIIRDCYNIGNITGGIDNGGSYTGGICGFYLSGQIFNCYNVGEITGGNDIDKIAVYGYNKPTNCYYLSDTDTDTAAKPAVQFADGTVLKLLKAGRNDSPWDSCQYVAAAKITLPVFKGQGDEHTTMGTGHRTATANTAAAAPAMSWKHKTAPAARPPAPKEQNAQFAVRNMAMLWDMILLPVGHMMITSTGSSVPVAIKRMT
;
A
#
# COMPACT_ATOMS: atom_id res chain seq x y z
N MET A 1 19.57 -46.97 -9.07
CA MET A 1 19.36 -46.41 -10.40
C MET A 1 18.34 -45.26 -10.45
N LYS A 2 17.29 -45.20 -9.61
CA LYS A 2 16.29 -44.11 -9.67
C LYS A 2 16.76 -42.72 -9.18
N LYS A 3 17.80 -42.62 -8.36
CA LYS A 3 18.33 -41.31 -7.90
C LYS A 3 19.30 -40.61 -8.87
N ARG A 4 19.88 -41.37 -9.87
CA ARG A 4 20.77 -40.77 -10.87
C ARG A 4 20.01 -40.23 -12.09
N ILE A 5 18.80 -40.70 -12.35
CA ILE A 5 17.95 -40.23 -13.45
C ILE A 5 17.30 -38.90 -13.12
N PHE A 6 16.96 -38.67 -11.84
CA PHE A 6 16.36 -37.40 -11.40
C PHE A 6 17.37 -36.23 -11.38
N SER A 7 18.64 -36.52 -11.06
CA SER A 7 19.70 -35.50 -11.06
C SER A 7 20.11 -35.07 -12.46
N THR A 8 20.05 -36.00 -13.45
CA THR A 8 20.35 -35.69 -14.86
C THR A 8 19.19 -34.96 -15.57
N LEU A 9 17.94 -35.22 -15.19
CA LEU A 9 16.80 -34.46 -15.72
C LEU A 9 16.77 -33.01 -15.15
N LEU A 10 17.13 -32.81 -13.89
CA LEU A 10 17.20 -31.50 -13.28
C LEU A 10 18.33 -30.64 -13.87
N ALA A 11 19.47 -31.25 -14.17
CA ALA A 11 20.60 -30.59 -14.85
C ALA A 11 20.27 -30.23 -16.31
N LEU A 12 19.48 -31.04 -16.99
CA LEU A 12 19.05 -30.78 -18.38
C LEU A 12 17.99 -29.68 -18.45
N CYS A 13 17.09 -29.59 -17.46
CA CYS A 13 16.14 -28.46 -17.33
C CYS A 13 16.84 -27.14 -17.01
N MET A 14 17.91 -27.14 -16.18
CA MET A 14 18.66 -25.91 -15.89
C MET A 14 19.51 -25.44 -17.09
N LEU A 15 19.94 -26.35 -17.98
CA LEU A 15 20.68 -25.96 -19.19
C LEU A 15 19.75 -25.41 -20.29
N LEU A 16 18.49 -25.79 -20.34
CA LEU A 16 17.48 -25.28 -21.29
C LEU A 16 16.92 -23.90 -20.90
N CYS A 17 17.10 -23.45 -19.66
CA CYS A 17 16.71 -22.10 -19.20
C CYS A 17 17.78 -21.03 -19.39
N LEU A 18 18.96 -21.36 -19.94
CA LEU A 18 20.08 -20.44 -20.14
C LEU A 18 20.38 -20.11 -21.61
N MET A 19 19.45 -20.36 -22.51
CA MET A 19 19.57 -19.83 -23.88
C MET A 19 18.82 -18.50 -23.98
N PRO A 20 19.49 -17.40 -24.39
CA PRO A 20 18.78 -16.17 -24.69
C PRO A 20 17.95 -16.37 -25.96
N THR A 21 16.63 -16.27 -25.84
CA THR A 21 15.74 -16.11 -26.97
C THR A 21 15.98 -14.76 -27.60
N ALA A 22 16.83 -14.73 -28.63
CA ALA A 22 16.84 -13.62 -29.57
C ALA A 22 15.53 -13.71 -30.37
N ALA A 23 14.52 -13.03 -29.94
CA ALA A 23 13.37 -12.72 -30.76
C ALA A 23 13.76 -11.53 -31.64
N PHE A 24 13.69 -11.72 -32.94
CA PHE A 24 13.76 -10.67 -33.94
C PHE A 24 12.63 -9.69 -33.67
N ALA A 25 12.97 -8.51 -33.10
CA ALA A 25 12.15 -7.32 -33.21
C ALA A 25 12.66 -6.60 -34.46
N GLU A 26 11.85 -6.49 -35.49
CA GLU A 26 12.02 -5.51 -36.55
C GLU A 26 11.93 -4.14 -35.87
N GLU A 27 13.03 -3.43 -35.86
CA GLU A 27 13.15 -2.04 -35.43
C GLU A 27 12.43 -1.18 -36.49
N SER A 28 11.11 -0.88 -36.22
CA SER A 28 10.47 0.19 -36.95
C SER A 28 11.06 1.51 -36.42
N THR A 29 11.86 2.18 -37.22
CA THR A 29 12.33 3.54 -37.00
C THR A 29 11.19 4.54 -37.23
N GLU A 30 10.15 4.50 -36.39
CA GLU A 30 9.21 5.60 -36.32
C GLU A 30 9.69 6.57 -35.24
N THR A 31 10.01 7.78 -35.68
CA THR A 31 10.25 8.92 -34.77
C THR A 31 9.01 9.13 -33.91
N PRO A 32 9.14 9.34 -32.59
CA PRO A 32 7.98 9.58 -31.75
C PRO A 32 7.16 10.75 -32.26
N PRO A 33 5.83 10.71 -32.19
CA PRO A 33 4.97 11.75 -32.71
C PRO A 33 5.27 13.09 -32.03
N VAL A 34 5.37 14.18 -32.80
CA VAL A 34 5.63 15.54 -32.30
C VAL A 34 4.32 16.31 -32.25
N CYS A 35 4.09 17.03 -31.15
CA CYS A 35 2.92 17.88 -31.00
C CYS A 35 2.89 19.00 -32.06
N SER A 36 1.79 19.05 -32.80
CA SER A 36 1.54 20.01 -33.89
C SER A 36 0.57 21.17 -33.51
N CYS A 37 0.21 21.32 -32.24
CA CYS A 37 -0.72 22.36 -31.80
C CYS A 37 -0.15 23.77 -31.97
N GLU A 38 -0.95 24.68 -32.48
CA GLU A 38 -0.61 26.12 -32.60
C GLU A 38 -0.86 26.88 -31.29
N THR A 39 -1.82 26.41 -30.48
CA THR A 39 -2.20 26.97 -29.17
C THR A 39 -2.22 25.89 -28.10
N ALA A 40 -2.11 26.29 -26.82
CA ALA A 40 -2.18 25.38 -25.70
C ALA A 40 -3.57 24.69 -25.60
N CYS A 41 -3.59 23.37 -25.42
CA CYS A 41 -4.79 22.61 -25.18
C CYS A 41 -5.23 22.72 -23.70
N THR A 42 -6.53 22.65 -23.46
CA THR A 42 -7.11 22.56 -22.11
C THR A 42 -7.88 21.25 -21.97
N ALA A 43 -8.19 20.83 -20.74
CA ALA A 43 -8.97 19.61 -20.48
C ALA A 43 -10.34 19.60 -21.17
N GLU A 44 -10.90 20.77 -21.49
CA GLU A 44 -12.21 20.93 -22.16
C GLU A 44 -12.09 21.10 -23.69
N SER A 45 -10.88 21.28 -24.21
CA SER A 45 -10.61 21.53 -25.63
C SER A 45 -9.24 21.02 -26.05
N MET A 46 -9.15 19.72 -26.30
CA MET A 46 -7.98 19.05 -26.86
C MET A 46 -8.05 19.09 -28.40
N ASN A 47 -6.90 19.30 -29.05
CA ASN A 47 -6.81 19.26 -30.52
C ASN A 47 -6.73 17.78 -30.97
N THR A 48 -7.85 17.25 -31.44
CA THR A 48 -7.97 15.86 -31.93
C THR A 48 -7.22 15.55 -33.21
N ASP A 49 -6.80 16.57 -33.96
CA ASP A 49 -6.01 16.41 -35.20
C ASP A 49 -4.49 16.40 -34.94
N CYS A 50 -4.07 16.62 -33.66
CA CYS A 50 -2.67 16.55 -33.26
C CYS A 50 -2.27 15.12 -32.88
N PRO A 51 -1.19 14.54 -33.43
CA PRO A 51 -0.79 13.18 -33.16
C PRO A 51 -0.41 12.90 -31.68
N VAL A 52 -0.17 13.94 -30.88
CA VAL A 52 0.12 13.85 -29.44
C VAL A 52 -1.12 14.14 -28.59
N CYS A 53 -1.89 15.18 -28.94
CA CYS A 53 -3.03 15.65 -28.12
C CYS A 53 -4.35 14.97 -28.52
N GLY A 54 -4.40 14.30 -29.67
CA GLY A 54 -5.57 13.55 -30.15
C GLY A 54 -5.51 12.05 -29.85
N ALA A 55 -4.51 11.56 -29.13
CA ALA A 55 -4.45 10.17 -28.68
C ALA A 55 -5.54 9.89 -27.63
N GLU A 56 -6.02 8.64 -27.54
CA GLU A 56 -7.12 8.26 -26.63
C GLU A 56 -6.80 8.49 -25.13
N ASP A 57 -5.52 8.57 -24.76
CA ASP A 57 -5.01 8.78 -23.41
C ASP A 57 -4.29 10.14 -23.24
N ALA A 58 -4.50 11.08 -24.17
CA ALA A 58 -3.85 12.37 -24.13
C ALA A 58 -4.36 13.26 -23.00
N LEU A 59 -3.42 13.84 -22.25
CA LEU A 59 -3.69 14.83 -21.20
C LEU A 59 -3.21 16.21 -21.67
N PRO A 60 -3.81 17.34 -21.19
CA PRO A 60 -3.37 18.69 -21.56
C PRO A 60 -1.88 18.95 -21.35
N GLU A 61 -1.29 18.34 -20.31
CA GLU A 61 0.14 18.42 -20.01
C GLU A 61 1.05 17.75 -21.05
N ASN A 62 0.52 16.92 -21.94
CA ASN A 62 1.25 16.30 -23.05
C ASN A 62 1.40 17.26 -24.25
N CYS A 63 0.69 18.38 -24.25
CA CYS A 63 0.79 19.39 -25.30
C CYS A 63 2.07 20.23 -25.12
N ALA A 64 2.92 20.29 -26.13
CA ALA A 64 4.17 21.09 -26.09
C ALA A 64 3.95 22.60 -25.92
N LYS A 65 2.71 23.07 -26.09
CA LYS A 65 2.31 24.47 -25.87
C LYS A 65 1.76 24.74 -24.48
N CYS A 66 1.43 23.71 -23.71
CA CYS A 66 1.05 23.84 -22.31
C CYS A 66 2.34 23.89 -21.46
N ALA A 67 2.91 25.08 -21.30
CA ALA A 67 4.17 25.29 -20.58
C ALA A 67 4.03 24.89 -19.11
N ARG A 68 4.88 23.96 -18.65
CA ARG A 68 5.14 23.76 -17.22
C ARG A 68 5.88 24.98 -16.65
N PRO A 69 5.59 25.43 -15.43
CA PRO A 69 6.27 26.58 -14.82
C PRO A 69 7.78 26.44 -14.56
N ALA A 70 8.43 25.33 -14.93
CA ALA A 70 9.81 25.02 -14.52
C ALA A 70 10.90 25.13 -15.60
N ASP A 71 10.58 25.32 -16.90
CA ASP A 71 11.58 25.24 -17.96
C ASP A 71 11.80 26.56 -18.78
N ALA A 72 11.57 27.72 -18.17
CA ALA A 72 11.84 29.03 -18.81
C ALA A 72 13.20 29.57 -18.37
N ALA A 73 14.28 28.92 -18.80
CA ALA A 73 15.62 29.50 -18.76
C ALA A 73 16.48 29.00 -19.93
N ALA A 74 16.25 29.50 -21.14
CA ALA A 74 17.26 29.68 -22.19
C ALA A 74 16.60 30.11 -23.50
N ALA A 75 16.69 31.40 -23.80
CA ALA A 75 16.95 32.01 -25.09
C ALA A 75 16.27 33.37 -25.25
N GLN A 76 17.06 34.42 -25.14
CA GLN A 76 16.74 35.72 -25.73
C GLN A 76 17.12 35.71 -27.21
N PRO A 77 16.62 36.65 -28.13
CA PRO A 77 16.87 38.07 -27.98
C PRO A 77 15.78 39.08 -28.45
N GLU A 78 15.80 40.23 -27.77
CA GLU A 78 15.62 41.63 -28.21
C GLU A 78 14.42 42.09 -29.08
N GLY A 79 13.77 43.17 -28.59
CA GLY A 79 13.10 44.16 -29.43
C GLY A 79 11.92 44.93 -28.86
N GLU A 80 12.20 46.01 -28.14
CA GLU A 80 11.57 47.36 -28.07
C GLU A 80 10.05 47.61 -27.80
N VAL A 81 9.86 48.33 -26.69
CA VAL A 81 9.11 49.59 -26.42
C VAL A 81 7.57 49.66 -26.49
N SER A 82 6.96 49.95 -25.38
CA SER A 82 6.21 51.16 -24.94
C SER A 82 5.06 50.88 -23.98
N ASP A 83 5.13 51.56 -22.85
CA ASP A 83 4.14 51.88 -21.83
C ASP A 83 3.01 52.79 -22.36
N PRO A 84 1.83 53.07 -21.73
CA PRO A 84 1.59 53.29 -20.29
C PRO A 84 0.24 52.84 -19.68
N GLN A 85 0.22 52.84 -18.34
CA GLN A 85 -0.91 52.82 -17.39
C GLN A 85 -2.02 53.90 -17.65
N PRO A 86 -3.22 53.97 -16.91
CA PRO A 86 -3.40 53.74 -15.49
C PRO A 86 -4.79 53.27 -14.96
N GLU A 87 -4.83 52.85 -13.65
CA GLU A 87 -5.81 53.11 -12.57
C GLU A 87 -7.25 52.49 -12.53
N GLY A 88 -7.60 52.03 -11.30
CA GLY A 88 -8.97 52.07 -10.79
C GLY A 88 -9.38 51.05 -9.73
N LYS A 89 -9.03 51.28 -8.50
CA LYS A 89 -9.70 51.07 -7.18
C LYS A 89 -11.07 50.38 -7.08
N VAL A 90 -11.25 49.52 -6.05
CA VAL A 90 -12.00 49.63 -4.77
C VAL A 90 -12.71 48.35 -4.30
N SER A 91 -12.36 47.92 -3.11
CA SER A 91 -13.01 47.51 -1.86
C SER A 91 -13.31 46.04 -1.54
N ASP A 92 -12.76 45.68 -0.44
CA ASP A 92 -12.94 44.68 0.63
C ASP A 92 -14.42 44.51 1.13
N PRO A 93 -14.82 43.48 1.93
CA PRO A 93 -14.13 43.04 3.15
C PRO A 93 -14.18 41.53 3.51
N GLN A 94 -13.26 41.20 4.41
CA GLN A 94 -13.08 39.99 5.21
C GLN A 94 -14.22 39.61 6.17
N PRO A 95 -14.17 38.36 6.85
CA PRO A 95 -13.29 38.25 8.02
C PRO A 95 -12.59 36.89 8.28
N LYS A 96 -11.43 37.04 8.77
CA LYS A 96 -10.47 36.35 9.63
C LYS A 96 -10.95 35.17 10.50
N THR A 97 -10.11 34.13 10.60
CA THR A 97 -9.61 33.66 11.91
C THR A 97 -8.18 33.15 11.78
N ALA A 98 -7.34 33.67 12.64
CA ALA A 98 -5.91 33.48 12.69
C ALA A 98 -5.55 32.23 13.51
N LEU A 99 -4.55 31.46 13.07
CA LEU A 99 -3.67 30.71 13.96
C LEU A 99 -2.26 31.22 13.80
N THR A 100 -1.71 31.64 14.91
CA THR A 100 -0.44 32.29 15.09
C THR A 100 0.72 31.34 14.78
N ALA A 101 1.46 31.61 13.72
CA ALA A 101 2.80 31.06 13.55
C ALA A 101 3.79 31.98 14.24
N LEU A 102 4.60 31.42 15.12
CA LEU A 102 5.78 32.08 15.69
C LEU A 102 6.78 32.35 14.57
N SER A 103 6.90 33.61 14.24
CA SER A 103 7.93 34.13 13.34
C SER A 103 9.30 33.94 13.95
N GLY A 104 10.15 33.19 13.22
CA GLY A 104 11.59 33.21 13.45
C GLY A 104 12.18 34.60 13.30
N GLU A 105 13.13 34.87 14.13
CA GLU A 105 13.86 36.12 14.23
C GLU A 105 14.50 36.49 12.88
N GLY A 106 14.28 37.72 12.47
CA GLY A 106 14.90 38.29 11.27
C GLY A 106 16.42 38.35 11.45
N GLU A 107 17.17 37.66 10.60
CA GLU A 107 18.60 37.91 10.44
C GLU A 107 18.77 39.34 9.91
N THR A 108 19.32 40.20 10.74
CA THR A 108 19.90 41.45 10.28
C THR A 108 21.03 41.13 9.29
N PRO A 109 21.17 41.86 8.15
CA PRO A 109 22.30 41.65 7.26
C PRO A 109 23.59 41.91 8.06
N ALA A 110 24.42 40.90 8.18
CA ALA A 110 25.75 41.04 8.73
C ALA A 110 26.48 42.13 7.94
N ALA A 111 27.12 43.03 8.64
CA ALA A 111 28.04 44.01 8.02
C ALA A 111 28.97 43.28 7.05
N SER A 112 29.17 43.81 5.83
CA SER A 112 30.02 43.23 4.80
C SER A 112 31.44 43.08 5.34
N GLY A 113 31.74 41.90 5.94
CA GLY A 113 33.09 41.56 6.39
C GLY A 113 34.01 41.38 5.17
N ALA A 114 35.32 41.61 5.37
CA ALA A 114 36.27 41.53 4.27
C ALA A 114 36.37 40.10 3.71
N VAL A 115 36.22 39.94 2.40
CA VAL A 115 36.60 38.73 1.68
C VAL A 115 38.11 38.73 1.49
N THR A 116 38.78 37.64 1.79
CA THR A 116 40.22 37.44 1.62
C THR A 116 40.48 36.27 0.70
N GLU A 117 41.13 36.50 -0.40
CA GLU A 117 41.54 35.49 -1.38
C GLU A 117 42.85 34.85 -0.95
N VAL A 118 42.95 33.52 -1.03
CA VAL A 118 44.12 32.77 -0.56
C VAL A 118 44.47 31.65 -1.55
N GLY A 119 45.77 31.42 -1.79
CA GLY A 119 46.26 30.39 -2.70
C GLY A 119 47.32 29.46 -2.13
N ASN A 120 47.53 29.46 -0.81
CA ASN A 120 48.46 28.53 -0.13
C ASN A 120 48.06 28.32 1.33
N GLU A 121 48.60 27.25 1.98
CA GLU A 121 48.33 26.83 3.35
C GLU A 121 48.56 27.95 4.40
N SER A 122 49.72 28.71 4.29
CA SER A 122 50.02 29.76 5.26
C SER A 122 49.02 30.92 5.22
N ALA A 123 48.66 31.38 4.00
CA ALA A 123 47.64 32.41 3.82
C ALA A 123 46.25 31.96 4.26
N LEU A 124 45.86 30.71 3.97
CA LEU A 124 44.62 30.11 4.40
C LEU A 124 44.52 30.07 5.92
N THR A 125 45.51 29.54 6.60
CA THR A 125 45.55 29.44 8.07
C THR A 125 45.51 30.80 8.73
N ALA A 126 46.25 31.77 8.21
CA ALA A 126 46.25 33.15 8.73
C ALA A 126 44.87 33.84 8.52
N ALA A 127 44.22 33.65 7.36
CA ALA A 127 42.92 34.25 7.06
C ALA A 127 41.81 33.62 7.94
N ILE A 128 41.80 32.34 8.14
CA ILE A 128 40.84 31.62 9.03
C ILE A 128 40.96 32.11 10.47
N ALA A 129 42.18 32.39 10.94
CA ALA A 129 42.43 32.90 12.30
C ALA A 129 42.11 34.40 12.47
N ASN A 130 42.06 35.17 11.40
CA ASN A 130 41.91 36.64 11.45
C ASN A 130 40.44 37.06 11.63
N SER A 131 40.11 37.61 12.79
CA SER A 131 38.74 38.01 13.15
C SER A 131 38.15 39.13 12.25
N ALA A 132 38.97 39.87 11.50
CA ALA A 132 38.52 40.88 10.54
C ALA A 132 38.06 40.30 9.19
N VAL A 133 38.30 39.00 8.92
CA VAL A 133 37.95 38.30 7.70
C VAL A 133 36.67 37.54 7.92
N SER A 134 35.61 37.81 7.17
CA SER A 134 34.37 37.04 7.24
C SER A 134 34.33 35.86 6.26
N THR A 135 34.90 36.05 5.08
CA THR A 135 34.95 35.05 4.00
C THR A 135 36.38 34.84 3.53
N VAL A 136 36.80 33.58 3.49
CA VAL A 136 38.07 33.14 2.92
C VAL A 136 37.79 32.42 1.62
N LYS A 137 38.28 32.92 0.49
CA LYS A 137 38.01 32.39 -0.84
C LYS A 137 39.30 31.80 -1.42
N LEU A 138 39.20 30.56 -1.91
CA LEU A 138 40.34 29.89 -2.57
C LEU A 138 40.54 30.44 -3.99
N THR A 139 41.82 30.61 -4.38
CA THR A 139 42.20 31.04 -5.75
C THR A 139 43.00 29.98 -6.50
N GLY A 140 43.14 28.81 -5.93
CA GLY A 140 43.85 27.64 -6.48
C GLY A 140 43.75 26.47 -5.52
N ASP A 141 44.17 25.31 -5.97
CA ASP A 141 44.22 24.12 -5.14
C ASP A 141 45.25 24.29 -4.03
N ILE A 142 44.89 23.88 -2.83
CA ILE A 142 45.73 24.02 -1.64
C ILE A 142 45.91 22.67 -0.96
N SER A 143 47.15 22.18 -0.86
CA SER A 143 47.52 21.10 0.04
C SER A 143 47.87 21.63 1.41
N ILE A 144 47.35 21.04 2.48
CA ILE A 144 47.64 21.40 3.85
C ILE A 144 48.31 20.21 4.60
N SER A 145 49.28 20.51 5.43
CA SER A 145 50.00 19.51 6.22
C SER A 145 49.48 19.36 7.66
N ASN A 146 48.69 20.33 8.10
CA ASN A 146 48.01 20.34 9.39
C ASN A 146 46.53 20.67 9.25
N SER A 147 45.71 20.15 10.14
CA SER A 147 44.26 20.42 10.12
C SER A 147 43.95 21.90 10.22
N LEU A 148 43.05 22.37 9.35
CA LEU A 148 42.58 23.75 9.37
C LEU A 148 41.64 23.94 10.58
N THR A 149 42.08 24.66 11.60
CA THR A 149 41.34 24.83 12.87
C THR A 149 40.50 26.11 12.85
N VAL A 150 39.18 25.94 13.07
CA VAL A 150 38.19 27.01 13.11
C VAL A 150 37.69 27.24 14.53
N LYS A 151 37.88 28.45 15.07
CA LYS A 151 37.50 28.87 16.46
C LYS A 151 36.56 30.05 16.50
N ARG A 152 36.06 30.50 15.40
CA ARG A 152 35.18 31.65 15.22
C ARG A 152 34.19 31.46 14.08
N THR A 153 33.29 32.40 13.91
CA THR A 153 32.41 32.44 12.74
C THR A 153 33.18 32.87 11.47
N VAL A 154 33.18 32.03 10.43
CA VAL A 154 33.85 32.26 9.16
C VAL A 154 33.23 31.43 8.04
N THR A 155 33.20 31.99 6.82
CA THR A 155 32.86 31.27 5.60
C THR A 155 34.11 30.85 4.85
N LEU A 156 34.16 29.62 4.38
CA LEU A 156 35.17 29.12 3.45
C LEU A 156 34.51 28.88 2.12
N ASP A 157 34.86 29.71 1.12
CA ASP A 157 34.43 29.57 -0.27
C ASP A 157 35.49 28.77 -1.02
N LEU A 158 35.14 27.56 -1.41
CA LEU A 158 36.04 26.66 -2.16
C LEU A 158 36.29 27.17 -3.60
N ASN A 159 35.36 27.93 -4.15
CA ASN A 159 35.50 28.58 -5.51
C ASN A 159 35.95 27.59 -6.60
N GLY A 160 35.47 26.33 -6.55
CA GLY A 160 35.81 25.28 -7.49
C GLY A 160 37.14 24.58 -7.26
N HIS A 161 37.89 24.92 -6.21
CA HIS A 161 39.24 24.41 -5.94
C HIS A 161 39.27 23.30 -4.95
N VAL A 162 40.41 22.58 -4.90
CA VAL A 162 40.65 21.45 -4.01
C VAL A 162 41.36 21.94 -2.73
N LEU A 163 40.81 21.58 -1.57
CA LEU A 163 41.48 21.65 -0.29
C LEU A 163 41.86 20.20 0.14
N LYS A 164 43.14 19.85 0.05
CA LYS A 164 43.63 18.51 0.28
C LYS A 164 44.48 18.43 1.55
N TYR A 165 44.14 17.48 2.44
CA TYR A 165 45.05 17.11 3.53
C TYR A 165 46.14 16.17 3.02
N GLU A 166 47.36 16.53 3.22
CA GLU A 166 48.54 15.83 2.70
C GLU A 166 49.62 15.77 3.78
N SER A 167 49.50 14.84 4.70
CA SER A 167 50.39 14.68 5.86
C SER A 167 50.68 13.22 6.11
N ALA A 168 51.86 12.95 6.69
CA ALA A 168 52.22 11.60 7.18
C ALA A 168 51.48 11.22 8.47
N ASN A 169 50.90 12.20 9.16
CA ASN A 169 50.15 11.99 10.41
C ASN A 169 48.62 11.97 10.08
N ASN A 170 47.87 11.21 10.90
CA ASN A 170 46.42 11.26 10.82
C ASN A 170 45.91 12.65 11.19
N GLY A 171 44.86 13.11 10.51
CA GLY A 171 44.21 14.39 10.76
C GLY A 171 42.97 14.60 9.91
N SER A 172 42.05 15.37 10.43
CA SER A 172 40.93 15.89 9.67
C SER A 172 41.40 17.03 8.75
N VAL A 173 40.78 17.21 7.60
CA VAL A 173 41.06 18.41 6.78
C VAL A 173 40.69 19.66 7.57
N ILE A 174 39.50 19.64 8.21
CA ILE A 174 38.99 20.76 9.02
C ILE A 174 38.65 20.28 10.43
N VAL A 175 38.97 21.10 11.45
CA VAL A 175 38.55 20.94 12.84
C VAL A 175 37.80 22.19 13.28
N VAL A 176 36.49 22.07 13.56
CA VAL A 176 35.68 23.14 14.13
C VAL A 176 35.66 22.99 15.64
N GLU A 177 36.38 23.90 16.35
CA GLU A 177 36.51 23.87 17.82
C GLU A 177 35.27 24.49 18.49
N ASN A 178 35.20 24.35 19.82
CA ASN A 178 34.14 24.97 20.63
C ASN A 178 33.97 26.47 20.33
N GLY A 179 32.74 26.89 20.00
CA GLY A 179 32.40 28.25 19.62
C GLY A 179 32.77 28.63 18.16
N GLY A 180 33.45 27.72 17.44
CA GLY A 180 33.68 27.88 16.01
C GLY A 180 32.37 27.64 15.20
N GLN A 181 32.13 28.50 14.21
CA GLN A 181 31.05 28.37 13.28
C GLN A 181 31.59 28.47 11.87
N LEU A 182 31.63 27.36 11.14
CA LEU A 182 32.12 27.35 9.76
C LEU A 182 30.94 27.16 8.79
N THR A 183 30.92 28.04 7.79
CA THR A 183 30.12 27.82 6.60
C THR A 183 31.03 27.42 5.44
N ILE A 184 30.74 26.34 4.77
CA ILE A 184 31.36 25.91 3.52
C ILE A 184 30.40 26.24 2.38
N GLU A 185 30.91 26.96 1.39
CA GLU A 185 30.20 27.26 0.15
C GLU A 185 31.13 27.16 -1.07
N ASP A 186 30.57 27.16 -2.26
CA ASP A 186 31.30 27.10 -3.51
C ASP A 186 30.68 28.08 -4.50
N SER A 187 31.31 29.25 -4.63
CA SER A 187 30.81 30.33 -5.49
C SER A 187 31.16 30.16 -6.97
N ASN A 188 31.86 29.08 -7.34
CA ASN A 188 32.30 28.88 -8.72
C ASN A 188 31.15 28.45 -9.62
N THR A 189 30.85 29.29 -10.61
CA THR A 189 29.82 29.03 -11.63
C THR A 189 30.35 28.39 -12.91
N SER A 190 31.68 28.17 -13.03
CA SER A 190 32.31 27.67 -14.25
C SER A 190 32.34 26.15 -14.36
N ASN A 191 31.65 25.43 -13.50
CA ASN A 191 31.55 23.96 -13.50
C ASN A 191 32.91 23.24 -13.55
N LEU A 192 33.90 23.74 -12.79
CA LEU A 192 35.16 23.01 -12.61
C LEU A 192 34.85 21.61 -12.07
N SER A 193 35.48 20.61 -12.66
CA SER A 193 35.24 19.21 -12.32
C SER A 193 36.55 18.54 -11.95
N HIS A 194 36.54 17.85 -10.83
CA HIS A 194 37.63 17.01 -10.36
C HIS A 194 37.27 15.53 -10.52
N LYS A 195 38.26 14.71 -10.84
CA LYS A 195 38.02 13.28 -11.05
C LYS A 195 38.62 12.46 -9.92
N PHE A 196 37.88 11.42 -9.58
CA PHE A 196 38.25 10.47 -8.56
C PHE A 196 38.29 9.04 -9.11
N MET A 197 39.26 8.27 -8.62
CA MET A 197 39.38 6.85 -8.88
C MET A 197 38.92 6.09 -7.63
N PRO A 198 37.91 5.20 -7.72
CA PRO A 198 37.61 4.29 -6.63
C PRO A 198 38.79 3.35 -6.36
N ASN A 199 39.35 3.43 -5.16
CA ASN A 199 40.37 2.53 -4.67
C ASN A 199 39.75 1.67 -3.55
N GLY A 200 39.21 0.51 -3.93
CA GLY A 200 38.34 -0.27 -3.08
C GLY A 200 37.03 0.49 -2.82
N LYS A 201 36.81 0.93 -1.59
CA LYS A 201 35.63 1.72 -1.18
C LYS A 201 35.92 3.21 -1.06
N LEU A 202 37.20 3.58 -0.91
CA LEU A 202 37.66 4.95 -0.79
C LEU A 202 37.86 5.56 -2.19
N TRP A 203 37.40 6.78 -2.41
CA TRP A 203 37.66 7.51 -3.65
C TRP A 203 38.94 8.34 -3.50
N VAL A 204 39.85 8.24 -4.43
CA VAL A 204 41.11 8.98 -4.41
C VAL A 204 41.15 9.97 -5.59
N LEU A 205 41.53 11.21 -5.29
CA LEU A 205 41.63 12.25 -6.32
C LEU A 205 42.67 11.83 -7.38
N ASP A 206 42.23 11.75 -8.62
CA ASP A 206 43.06 11.44 -9.79
C ASP A 206 42.41 12.10 -11.03
N ASP A 207 42.76 13.37 -11.27
CA ASP A 207 42.23 14.14 -12.38
C ASP A 207 42.65 13.60 -13.76
N ALA A 208 43.70 12.79 -13.82
CA ALA A 208 44.21 12.23 -15.06
C ALA A 208 43.44 10.98 -15.52
N SER A 209 43.13 10.07 -14.60
CA SER A 209 42.53 8.74 -14.91
C SER A 209 41.28 8.38 -14.12
N GLY A 210 40.82 9.28 -13.24
CA GLY A 210 39.59 9.06 -12.43
C GLY A 210 38.35 8.89 -13.31
N THR A 211 37.46 7.99 -12.86
CA THR A 211 36.17 7.65 -13.51
C THR A 211 35.00 8.39 -12.92
N GLU A 212 35.10 8.80 -11.64
CA GLU A 212 34.04 9.52 -10.91
C GLU A 212 34.28 11.02 -11.01
N ALA A 213 33.42 11.75 -11.73
CA ALA A 213 33.51 13.19 -11.85
C ALA A 213 32.69 13.90 -10.77
N VAL A 214 33.31 14.88 -10.10
CA VAL A 214 32.66 15.71 -9.07
C VAL A 214 32.81 17.18 -9.49
N THR A 215 31.69 17.87 -9.61
CA THR A 215 31.68 19.29 -10.00
C THR A 215 31.75 20.18 -8.76
N GLY A 216 32.54 21.25 -8.86
CA GLY A 216 32.72 22.24 -7.80
C GLY A 216 33.92 21.94 -6.88
N GLY A 217 34.09 22.80 -5.89
CA GLY A 217 35.21 22.70 -4.94
C GLY A 217 35.16 21.45 -4.05
N VAL A 218 36.31 20.94 -3.69
CA VAL A 218 36.45 19.66 -3.00
C VAL A 218 37.35 19.76 -1.75
N ILE A 219 36.96 19.11 -0.68
CA ILE A 219 37.71 18.81 0.55
C ILE A 219 38.04 17.33 0.55
N THR A 220 39.33 16.95 0.62
CA THR A 220 39.72 15.53 0.45
C THR A 220 40.99 15.15 1.22
N GLY A 221 41.24 13.86 1.34
CA GLY A 221 42.51 13.28 1.85
C GLY A 221 42.67 13.22 3.37
N GLY A 222 41.66 13.65 4.13
CA GLY A 222 41.72 13.54 5.59
C GLY A 222 41.52 12.11 6.09
N THR A 223 42.23 11.79 7.23
CA THR A 223 42.26 10.45 7.82
C THR A 223 41.75 10.40 9.27
N GLY A 224 41.11 11.48 9.72
CA GLY A 224 40.52 11.64 11.04
C GLY A 224 41.50 12.16 12.10
N THR A 225 40.99 12.96 13.01
CA THR A 225 41.75 13.50 14.17
C THR A 225 41.48 12.66 15.41
N ASP A 226 42.49 12.47 16.22
CA ASP A 226 42.42 11.79 17.51
C ASP A 226 41.45 12.51 18.45
N ILE A 227 40.41 11.76 18.89
CA ILE A 227 39.53 12.12 20.01
C ILE A 227 39.75 11.13 21.13
N SER A 228 40.52 11.57 22.15
CA SER A 228 40.79 10.72 23.34
C SER A 228 39.50 10.56 24.14
N THR A 229 38.94 9.35 24.16
CA THR A 229 37.77 9.02 24.97
C THR A 229 38.10 8.54 26.35
N PHE A 230 37.12 8.57 27.27
CA PHE A 230 37.25 7.97 28.60
C PHE A 230 37.62 6.48 28.48
N GLY A 231 38.76 6.08 29.00
CA GLY A 231 39.23 4.68 28.98
C GLY A 231 40.53 4.45 28.23
N GLY A 232 41.16 5.48 27.66
CA GLY A 232 42.50 5.38 27.04
C GLY A 232 42.53 4.76 25.65
N THR A 233 41.40 4.59 25.01
CA THR A 233 41.30 4.21 23.59
C THR A 233 41.30 5.46 22.73
N THR A 234 42.19 5.54 21.75
CA THR A 234 42.26 6.59 20.76
C THR A 234 41.33 6.25 19.59
N TRP A 235 40.45 7.17 19.23
CA TRP A 235 39.59 7.07 18.05
C TRP A 235 39.92 8.21 17.08
N TYR A 236 40.18 7.88 15.84
CA TYR A 236 40.36 8.84 14.74
C TYR A 236 39.02 9.16 14.09
N CYS A 237 38.56 10.40 14.19
CA CYS A 237 37.22 10.78 13.75
C CYS A 237 37.20 11.97 12.80
N GLY A 238 36.19 11.98 11.87
CA GLY A 238 35.94 13.08 10.98
C GLY A 238 37.05 13.33 9.95
N GLY A 239 37.18 12.44 8.95
CA GLY A 239 38.22 12.57 7.95
C GLY A 239 38.19 13.92 7.25
N GLY A 240 37.04 14.30 6.66
CA GLY A 240 36.88 15.61 6.04
C GLY A 240 36.72 16.73 7.07
N ALA A 241 35.86 16.57 8.07
CA ALA A 241 35.66 17.56 9.13
C ALA A 241 35.34 16.92 10.48
N LEU A 242 35.97 17.41 11.53
CA LEU A 242 35.63 17.11 12.92
C LEU A 242 35.00 18.33 13.59
N ILE A 243 33.80 18.19 14.13
CA ILE A 243 33.08 19.21 14.85
C ILE A 243 33.12 18.87 16.34
N LYS A 244 33.90 19.64 17.08
CA LYS A 244 34.09 19.47 18.53
C LYS A 244 32.98 20.18 19.32
N ASN A 245 32.94 19.88 20.60
CA ASN A 245 31.94 20.33 21.54
C ASN A 245 31.53 21.81 21.33
N GLY A 246 30.27 22.07 21.01
CA GLY A 246 29.72 23.40 20.74
C GLY A 246 30.16 24.06 19.43
N GLY A 247 30.86 23.34 18.56
CA GLY A 247 31.15 23.76 17.20
C GLY A 247 29.95 23.59 16.27
N SER A 248 29.90 24.39 15.20
CA SER A 248 28.85 24.30 14.16
C SER A 248 29.47 24.33 12.77
N LEU A 249 29.06 23.40 11.93
CA LEU A 249 29.37 23.35 10.50
C LEU A 249 28.09 23.52 9.69
N THR A 250 28.12 24.45 8.74
CA THR A 250 27.06 24.58 7.73
C THR A 250 27.67 24.36 6.34
N MET A 251 27.13 23.43 5.57
CA MET A 251 27.55 23.14 4.20
C MET A 251 26.42 23.56 3.23
N ARG A 252 26.65 24.62 2.48
CA ARG A 252 25.71 25.15 1.48
C ARG A 252 26.11 24.77 0.05
N GLY A 253 27.33 24.31 -0.13
CA GLY A 253 27.91 23.90 -1.42
C GLY A 253 29.27 23.26 -1.20
N GLY A 254 29.96 22.90 -2.28
CA GLY A 254 31.21 22.16 -2.26
C GLY A 254 31.04 20.69 -1.88
N ASN A 255 32.13 19.97 -1.83
CA ASN A 255 32.09 18.51 -1.69
C ASN A 255 33.14 18.00 -0.70
N ILE A 256 32.80 17.04 0.11
CA ILE A 256 33.73 16.27 0.96
C ILE A 256 33.88 14.88 0.36
N ILE A 257 35.03 14.59 -0.26
CA ILE A 257 35.19 13.38 -1.07
C ILE A 257 36.42 12.60 -0.66
N GLY A 258 36.29 11.26 -0.56
CA GLY A 258 37.43 10.39 -0.40
C GLY A 258 38.22 10.62 0.88
N CYS A 259 37.55 10.87 1.98
CA CYS A 259 38.11 10.98 3.30
C CYS A 259 37.89 9.67 4.09
N SER A 260 38.75 9.37 5.04
CA SER A 260 38.64 8.16 5.85
C SER A 260 38.81 8.46 7.34
N ALA A 261 38.23 7.61 8.20
CA ALA A 261 38.35 7.71 9.63
C ALA A 261 37.94 6.37 10.29
N GLU A 262 38.01 6.26 11.62
CA GLU A 262 37.35 5.19 12.36
C GLU A 262 35.85 5.47 12.51
N CYS A 263 35.51 6.76 12.80
CA CYS A 263 34.14 7.24 12.92
C CYS A 263 33.95 8.48 12.06
N GLY A 264 32.90 8.49 11.23
CA GLY A 264 32.59 9.61 10.35
C GLY A 264 33.65 9.84 9.29
N GLY A 265 33.79 8.96 8.31
CA GLY A 265 34.78 9.07 7.24
C GLY A 265 34.77 10.47 6.57
N GLY A 266 33.59 11.01 6.30
CA GLY A 266 33.43 12.39 5.84
C GLY A 266 33.41 13.40 6.97
N VAL A 267 32.39 13.34 7.86
CA VAL A 267 32.19 14.31 8.96
C VAL A 267 31.91 13.59 10.26
N CYS A 268 32.48 14.09 11.35
CA CYS A 268 32.18 13.66 12.72
C CYS A 268 31.73 14.83 13.59
N ILE A 269 30.58 14.67 14.25
CA ILE A 269 30.13 15.51 15.36
C ILE A 269 30.43 14.75 16.64
N ASP A 270 31.38 15.25 17.47
CA ASP A 270 31.89 14.47 18.60
C ASP A 270 31.10 14.67 19.91
N SER A 271 30.07 15.53 19.93
CA SER A 271 29.34 15.86 21.15
C SER A 271 27.89 16.27 20.93
N GLU A 272 27.09 16.18 22.00
CA GLU A 272 25.65 16.53 21.98
C GLU A 272 25.38 17.99 21.62
N GLN A 273 26.32 18.91 21.87
CA GLN A 273 26.17 20.32 21.54
C GLN A 273 26.67 20.65 20.13
N GLY A 274 27.33 19.72 19.44
CA GLY A 274 27.80 19.88 18.09
C GLY A 274 26.66 19.93 17.08
N GLN A 275 26.82 20.74 16.03
CA GLN A 275 25.78 20.89 15.01
C GLN A 275 26.37 20.78 13.59
N PHE A 276 25.71 19.99 12.74
CA PHE A 276 26.00 19.97 11.31
C PHE A 276 24.72 20.20 10.54
N SER A 277 24.75 21.17 9.62
CA SER A 277 23.67 21.43 8.69
C SER A 277 24.18 21.38 7.25
N MET A 278 23.53 20.58 6.41
CA MET A 278 23.86 20.41 5.01
C MET A 278 22.64 20.77 4.15
N SER A 279 22.71 21.88 3.42
CA SER A 279 21.63 22.34 2.53
C SER A 279 22.03 22.32 1.04
N GLY A 280 23.20 21.81 0.74
CA GLY A 280 23.73 21.60 -0.61
C GLY A 280 25.09 20.94 -0.55
N GLY A 281 25.67 20.66 -1.71
CA GLY A 281 26.94 19.94 -1.82
C GLY A 281 26.82 18.42 -1.59
N SER A 282 27.97 17.73 -1.53
CA SER A 282 27.97 16.29 -1.37
C SER A 282 29.04 15.76 -0.41
N ILE A 283 28.74 14.61 0.21
CA ILE A 283 29.71 13.75 0.92
C ILE A 283 29.75 12.43 0.15
N ALA A 284 30.89 12.08 -0.46
CA ALA A 284 30.92 10.89 -1.32
C ALA A 284 32.23 10.10 -1.23
N GLY A 285 32.13 8.78 -1.44
CA GLY A 285 33.30 7.89 -1.47
C GLY A 285 34.14 7.94 -0.21
N CYS A 286 33.56 8.29 0.94
CA CYS A 286 34.22 8.32 2.24
C CYS A 286 34.09 6.97 2.94
N VAL A 287 35.09 6.61 3.78
CA VAL A 287 35.13 5.31 4.43
C VAL A 287 35.35 5.47 5.93
N ALA A 288 34.54 4.76 6.72
CA ALA A 288 34.81 4.54 8.13
C ALA A 288 35.21 3.08 8.38
N SER A 289 36.25 2.85 9.24
CA SER A 289 36.61 1.47 9.60
C SER A 289 35.70 0.88 10.68
N ASP A 290 34.77 1.64 11.24
CA ASP A 290 33.75 1.17 12.19
C ASP A 290 32.36 1.70 11.88
N ILE A 291 32.10 3.01 12.07
CA ILE A 291 30.75 3.57 12.06
C ILE A 291 30.65 4.91 11.33
N GLY A 292 29.54 5.12 10.61
CA GLY A 292 29.28 6.39 9.92
C GLY A 292 30.21 6.65 8.74
N GLY A 293 30.13 5.86 7.66
CA GLY A 293 31.00 6.03 6.48
C GLY A 293 31.03 7.45 5.95
N GLY A 294 29.85 8.07 5.80
CA GLY A 294 29.72 9.50 5.46
C GLY A 294 29.78 10.39 6.70
N VAL A 295 28.82 10.20 7.65
CA VAL A 295 28.65 11.08 8.81
C VAL A 295 28.49 10.25 10.09
N PHE A 296 29.19 10.65 11.14
CA PHE A 296 28.95 10.24 12.52
C PHE A 296 28.40 11.42 13.30
N ALA A 297 27.23 11.30 13.93
CA ALA A 297 26.53 12.39 14.62
C ALA A 297 26.25 12.07 16.09
N SER A 298 26.99 12.66 17.01
CA SER A 298 26.69 12.69 18.45
C SER A 298 25.87 13.90 18.89
N GLY A 299 25.38 14.72 17.96
CA GLY A 299 24.61 15.93 18.20
C GLY A 299 23.45 16.06 17.21
N THR A 300 23.22 17.27 16.74
CA THR A 300 22.18 17.55 15.75
C THR A 300 22.75 17.54 14.34
N PHE A 301 22.20 16.68 13.50
CA PHE A 301 22.49 16.69 12.06
C PHE A 301 21.20 17.03 11.27
N LYS A 302 21.30 17.99 10.35
CA LYS A 302 20.22 18.37 9.45
C LYS A 302 20.68 18.30 7.99
N MET A 303 19.89 17.70 7.15
CA MET A 303 20.13 17.56 5.72
C MET A 303 18.89 18.01 4.94
N SER A 304 19.04 18.97 4.03
CA SER A 304 17.92 19.54 3.31
C SER A 304 18.32 20.01 1.90
N GLY A 305 17.36 20.50 1.10
CA GLY A 305 17.63 20.94 -0.27
C GLY A 305 18.28 19.84 -1.11
N PRO A 306 19.16 20.18 -2.07
CA PRO A 306 19.84 19.21 -2.95
C PRO A 306 21.08 18.57 -2.32
N ALA A 307 21.15 18.44 -1.00
CA ALA A 307 22.28 17.81 -0.30
C ALA A 307 22.35 16.30 -0.59
N VAL A 308 23.54 15.76 -0.81
CA VAL A 308 23.75 14.34 -1.18
C VAL A 308 24.81 13.67 -0.31
N ILE A 309 24.49 12.48 0.23
CA ILE A 309 25.48 11.56 0.78
C ILE A 309 25.47 10.29 -0.08
N ARG A 310 26.61 9.97 -0.75
CA ARG A 310 26.59 8.86 -1.69
C ARG A 310 27.84 8.01 -1.64
N SER A 311 27.67 6.71 -1.94
CA SER A 311 28.79 5.76 -2.07
C SER A 311 29.75 5.77 -0.87
N CYS A 312 29.25 6.09 0.33
CA CYS A 312 30.02 6.04 1.57
C CYS A 312 29.92 4.65 2.19
N THR A 313 30.98 4.22 2.86
CA THR A 313 31.07 2.85 3.40
C THR A 313 31.56 2.85 4.84
N ALA A 314 30.86 2.15 5.71
CA ALA A 314 31.39 1.67 6.97
C ALA A 314 31.76 0.19 6.79
N GLU A 315 33.02 -0.19 7.09
CA GLU A 315 33.51 -1.58 6.90
C GLU A 315 34.46 -1.99 8.01
N SER A 316 34.15 -3.07 8.72
CA SER A 316 35.03 -3.58 9.78
C SER A 316 35.10 -5.11 9.75
N ALA A 317 36.31 -5.60 10.12
CA ALA A 317 36.55 -7.02 10.35
C ALA A 317 36.50 -7.40 11.83
N THR A 318 36.41 -6.45 12.76
CA THR A 318 36.58 -6.70 14.21
C THR A 318 35.49 -6.09 15.07
N GLN A 319 34.72 -5.11 14.54
CA GLN A 319 33.72 -4.32 15.27
C GLN A 319 32.32 -4.48 14.65
N TYR A 320 31.29 -4.02 15.36
CA TYR A 320 29.96 -3.79 14.77
C TYR A 320 30.05 -2.69 13.73
N VAL A 321 29.43 -2.91 12.59
CA VAL A 321 29.41 -1.95 11.50
C VAL A 321 28.04 -1.33 11.39
N CYS A 322 27.99 0.00 11.49
CA CYS A 322 26.72 0.70 11.52
C CYS A 322 26.77 2.01 10.71
N GLY A 323 25.70 2.27 9.93
CA GLY A 323 25.52 3.53 9.21
C GLY A 323 26.53 3.73 8.08
N GLY A 324 26.35 3.04 6.94
CA GLY A 324 27.22 3.26 5.78
C GLY A 324 27.21 4.71 5.31
N GLY A 325 26.04 5.33 5.24
CA GLY A 325 25.89 6.78 5.01
C GLY A 325 26.01 7.58 6.31
N VAL A 326 25.10 7.35 7.26
CA VAL A 326 24.96 8.14 8.49
C VAL A 326 24.82 7.22 9.71
N TYR A 327 25.57 7.51 10.75
CA TYR A 327 25.41 6.98 12.10
C TYR A 327 24.92 8.08 13.04
N VAL A 328 23.73 7.92 13.62
CA VAL A 328 23.17 8.81 14.63
C VAL A 328 23.41 8.19 16.00
N ASN A 329 24.25 8.84 16.83
CA ASN A 329 24.66 8.31 18.14
C ASN A 329 23.54 8.43 19.19
N VAL A 330 23.74 7.87 20.36
CA VAL A 330 22.78 7.88 21.49
C VAL A 330 22.33 9.29 21.81
N SER A 331 21.02 9.47 22.03
CA SER A 331 20.36 10.74 22.39
C SER A 331 20.55 11.90 21.38
N SER A 332 20.83 11.55 20.12
CA SER A 332 21.07 12.50 19.03
C SER A 332 19.85 12.63 18.09
N SER A 333 19.88 13.60 17.18
CA SER A 333 18.81 13.80 16.23
C SER A 333 19.32 13.96 14.80
N PHE A 334 18.60 13.35 13.86
CA PHE A 334 18.81 13.53 12.42
C PHE A 334 17.50 13.97 11.79
N GLU A 335 17.54 15.04 11.02
CA GLU A 335 16.44 15.52 10.20
C GLU A 335 16.87 15.53 8.73
N MET A 336 16.08 14.93 7.85
CA MET A 336 16.30 14.88 6.41
C MET A 336 15.04 15.34 5.69
N SER A 337 15.15 16.37 4.86
CA SER A 337 13.98 17.00 4.23
C SER A 337 14.26 17.46 2.79
N ASP A 338 13.23 18.00 2.18
CA ASP A 338 13.23 18.54 0.82
C ASP A 338 13.65 17.46 -0.21
N THR A 339 14.62 17.76 -1.07
CA THR A 339 15.14 16.81 -2.08
C THR A 339 16.45 16.12 -1.67
N ALA A 340 16.77 16.11 -0.37
CA ALA A 340 17.99 15.49 0.15
C ALA A 340 18.06 14.00 -0.14
N ILE A 341 19.26 13.49 -0.48
CA ILE A 341 19.44 12.09 -0.90
C ILE A 341 20.58 11.41 -0.15
N ILE A 342 20.31 10.17 0.30
CA ILE A 342 21.35 9.22 0.73
C ILE A 342 21.29 8.03 -0.23
N GLU A 343 22.36 7.80 -1.01
CA GLU A 343 22.33 6.78 -2.07
C GLU A 343 23.58 5.90 -2.10
N GLY A 344 23.37 4.61 -2.41
CA GLY A 344 24.44 3.66 -2.66
C GLY A 344 25.44 3.46 -1.50
N CYS A 345 25.07 3.83 -0.27
CA CYS A 345 25.90 3.70 0.91
C CYS A 345 25.87 2.27 1.46
N GLN A 346 26.97 1.83 2.10
CA GLN A 346 27.13 0.44 2.52
C GLN A 346 27.64 0.31 3.96
N ALA A 347 27.00 -0.56 4.75
CA ALA A 347 27.53 -1.08 6.00
C ALA A 347 27.98 -2.54 5.75
N ILE A 348 29.28 -2.84 5.87
CA ILE A 348 29.86 -4.14 5.48
C ILE A 348 30.59 -4.77 6.66
N SER A 349 30.05 -5.86 7.21
CA SER A 349 30.75 -6.70 8.18
C SER A 349 31.44 -7.86 7.48
N THR A 350 32.78 -7.93 7.62
CA THR A 350 33.57 -9.00 7.07
C THR A 350 33.99 -10.05 8.12
N SER A 351 33.52 -9.89 9.36
CA SER A 351 33.83 -10.75 10.51
C SER A 351 32.58 -11.31 11.19
N SER A 352 32.69 -11.74 12.43
CA SER A 352 31.65 -12.34 13.25
C SER A 352 30.62 -11.33 13.83
N ASN A 353 30.58 -10.09 13.35
CA ASN A 353 29.68 -9.06 13.85
C ASN A 353 28.54 -8.74 12.85
N SER A 354 27.47 -8.09 13.32
CA SER A 354 26.35 -7.66 12.49
C SER A 354 26.67 -6.42 11.67
N SER A 355 25.99 -6.24 10.55
CA SER A 355 25.98 -5.00 9.77
C SER A 355 24.60 -4.33 9.89
N ASN A 356 24.56 -3.03 10.19
CA ASN A 356 23.33 -2.34 10.53
C ASN A 356 23.22 -0.99 9.83
N GLY A 357 22.10 -0.72 9.14
CA GLY A 357 21.81 0.54 8.49
C GLY A 357 22.78 0.86 7.34
N GLY A 358 22.56 0.28 6.16
CA GLY A 358 23.37 0.59 4.97
C GLY A 358 23.33 2.07 4.64
N GLY A 359 22.15 2.68 4.65
CA GLY A 359 21.98 4.14 4.55
C GLY A 359 22.18 4.82 5.90
N VAL A 360 21.30 4.55 6.86
CA VAL A 360 21.24 5.22 8.16
C VAL A 360 21.12 4.22 9.31
N TYR A 361 21.93 4.40 10.33
CA TYR A 361 21.78 3.75 11.63
C TYR A 361 21.38 4.79 12.69
N VAL A 362 20.33 4.49 13.45
CA VAL A 362 19.86 5.36 14.55
C VAL A 362 20.05 4.61 15.87
N SER A 363 20.95 5.09 16.70
CA SER A 363 21.27 4.49 18.00
C SER A 363 20.20 4.78 19.05
N SER A 364 20.31 4.14 20.20
CA SER A 364 19.28 4.17 21.26
C SER A 364 18.88 5.56 21.70
N SER A 365 17.58 5.74 21.98
CA SER A 365 16.99 6.98 22.50
C SER A 365 17.14 8.20 21.55
N SER A 366 17.41 7.97 20.28
CA SER A 366 17.60 8.99 19.26
C SER A 366 16.37 9.14 18.38
N SER A 367 16.35 10.19 17.55
CA SER A 367 15.26 10.45 16.62
C SER A 367 15.75 10.64 15.19
N PHE A 368 14.97 10.14 14.22
CA PHE A 368 15.16 10.40 12.82
C PHE A 368 13.83 10.86 12.20
N VAL A 369 13.87 11.98 11.50
CA VAL A 369 12.72 12.50 10.75
C VAL A 369 13.13 12.59 9.27
N MET A 370 12.32 11.99 8.41
CA MET A 370 12.47 12.05 6.96
C MET A 370 11.17 12.57 6.36
N SER A 371 11.24 13.67 5.60
CA SER A 371 10.04 14.39 5.15
C SER A 371 10.20 14.98 3.75
N ASN A 372 9.11 15.53 3.22
CA ASN A 372 9.01 16.13 1.89
C ASN A 372 9.36 15.11 0.78
N GLU A 373 10.33 15.39 -0.07
CA GLU A 373 10.77 14.53 -1.19
C GLU A 373 12.11 13.80 -0.89
N ALA A 374 12.53 13.77 0.35
CA ALA A 374 13.79 13.15 0.77
C ALA A 374 13.86 11.67 0.38
N LYS A 375 15.06 11.18 0.02
CA LYS A 375 15.25 9.80 -0.45
C LYS A 375 16.40 9.07 0.21
N ILE A 376 16.16 7.79 0.53
CA ILE A 376 17.22 6.82 0.81
C ILE A 376 17.12 5.73 -0.26
N GLU A 377 18.17 5.58 -1.07
CA GLU A 377 18.10 4.74 -2.27
C GLU A 377 19.32 3.84 -2.44
N GLY A 378 19.07 2.57 -2.81
CA GLY A 378 20.14 1.63 -3.20
C GLY A 378 21.17 1.33 -2.11
N CYS A 379 20.86 1.64 -0.86
CA CYS A 379 21.76 1.41 0.26
C CYS A 379 21.78 -0.05 0.72
N GLN A 380 22.90 -0.52 1.29
CA GLN A 380 23.09 -1.93 1.57
C GLN A 380 23.68 -2.18 2.96
N ALA A 381 23.07 -3.08 3.72
CA ALA A 381 23.65 -3.71 4.89
C ALA A 381 24.11 -5.12 4.49
N ILE A 382 25.42 -5.42 4.60
CA ILE A 382 26.02 -6.65 4.10
C ILE A 382 26.80 -7.33 5.23
N SER A 383 26.40 -8.55 5.58
CA SER A 383 27.13 -9.41 6.51
C SER A 383 27.68 -10.63 5.77
N ASN A 384 28.96 -10.92 5.98
CA ASN A 384 29.62 -12.15 5.52
C ASN A 384 29.88 -13.12 6.68
N SER A 385 29.15 -12.96 7.79
CA SER A 385 29.30 -13.70 9.03
C SER A 385 28.05 -14.47 9.41
N SER A 386 28.10 -15.23 10.51
CA SER A 386 26.96 -15.90 11.12
C SER A 386 25.95 -14.93 11.76
N ASN A 387 26.33 -13.66 11.96
CA ASN A 387 25.48 -12.65 12.59
C ASN A 387 24.67 -11.87 11.57
N SER A 388 23.62 -11.19 12.04
CA SER A 388 22.60 -10.58 11.21
C SER A 388 23.04 -9.41 10.34
N SER A 389 22.25 -9.12 9.34
CA SER A 389 22.29 -7.94 8.50
C SER A 389 20.96 -7.21 8.63
N ASN A 390 20.97 -5.96 9.12
CA ASN A 390 19.75 -5.26 9.54
C ASN A 390 19.62 -3.89 8.87
N GLY A 391 18.48 -3.63 8.25
CA GLY A 391 18.15 -2.33 7.67
C GLY A 391 19.04 -1.94 6.49
N GLY A 392 18.74 -2.43 5.30
CA GLY A 392 19.45 -1.99 4.09
C GLY A 392 19.39 -0.49 3.91
N GLY A 393 18.21 0.11 4.05
CA GLY A 393 18.01 1.56 4.09
C GLY A 393 18.30 2.15 5.48
N VAL A 394 17.48 1.75 6.47
CA VAL A 394 17.52 2.30 7.84
C VAL A 394 17.50 1.19 8.88
N HIS A 395 18.34 1.29 9.88
CA HIS A 395 18.23 0.49 11.11
C HIS A 395 17.98 1.39 12.32
N LEU A 396 16.97 1.03 13.11
CA LEU A 396 16.55 1.71 14.33
C LEU A 396 16.84 0.84 15.54
N ALA A 397 17.65 1.31 16.46
CA ALA A 397 17.96 0.62 17.70
C ALA A 397 16.93 0.96 18.80
N ASN A 398 17.20 0.46 20.02
CA ASN A 398 16.26 0.55 21.15
C ASN A 398 15.77 1.98 21.47
N ASN A 399 14.49 2.13 21.77
CA ASN A 399 13.86 3.37 22.20
C ASN A 399 13.98 4.54 21.20
N THR A 400 14.17 4.25 19.94
CA THR A 400 14.24 5.27 18.87
C THR A 400 12.85 5.68 18.39
N LYS A 401 12.77 6.88 17.80
CA LYS A 401 11.60 7.39 17.10
C LYS A 401 11.94 7.66 15.65
N PHE A 402 11.10 7.19 14.74
CA PHE A 402 11.26 7.42 13.32
C PHE A 402 9.98 7.95 12.71
N THR A 403 10.07 9.04 11.95
CA THR A 403 8.96 9.58 11.17
C THR A 403 9.33 9.61 9.70
N LEU A 404 8.49 9.02 8.86
CA LEU A 404 8.55 9.07 7.40
C LEU A 404 7.26 9.72 6.90
N SER A 405 7.36 10.91 6.30
CA SER A 405 6.22 11.75 5.93
C SER A 405 6.43 12.51 4.63
N GLY A 406 5.44 13.30 4.20
CA GLY A 406 5.47 13.98 2.92
C GLY A 406 5.43 12.99 1.75
N SER A 407 6.30 13.17 0.78
CA SER A 407 6.54 12.25 -0.34
C SER A 407 7.88 11.52 -0.22
N ALA A 408 8.41 11.41 1.01
CA ALA A 408 9.70 10.78 1.28
C ALA A 408 9.70 9.28 0.95
N VAL A 409 10.81 8.78 0.41
CA VAL A 409 10.90 7.41 -0.11
C VAL A 409 12.16 6.70 0.39
N ILE A 410 11.99 5.48 0.89
CA ILE A 410 13.07 4.52 1.08
C ILE A 410 12.92 3.46 0.00
N GLN A 411 13.88 3.36 -0.94
CA GLN A 411 13.71 2.50 -2.10
C GLN A 411 14.96 1.72 -2.48
N ASN A 412 14.73 0.51 -3.06
CA ASN A 412 15.79 -0.32 -3.64
C ASN A 412 16.93 -0.67 -2.67
N CYS A 413 16.67 -0.62 -1.38
CA CYS A 413 17.64 -0.92 -0.33
C CYS A 413 17.68 -2.42 -0.02
N THR A 414 18.84 -2.93 0.41
CA THR A 414 19.02 -4.37 0.57
C THR A 414 19.75 -4.73 1.88
N ALA A 415 19.21 -5.67 2.62
CA ALA A 415 19.93 -6.36 3.69
C ALA A 415 20.28 -7.77 3.22
N THR A 416 21.56 -8.15 3.26
CA THR A 416 22.02 -9.47 2.82
C THR A 416 23.03 -10.08 3.79
N ASN A 417 22.90 -11.38 4.02
CA ASN A 417 23.87 -12.15 4.76
C ASN A 417 24.31 -13.37 3.92
N SER A 418 25.55 -13.37 3.45
CA SER A 418 26.05 -14.42 2.58
C SER A 418 26.37 -15.74 3.32
N ALA A 419 26.69 -15.68 4.59
CA ALA A 419 26.99 -16.86 5.41
C ALA A 419 25.71 -17.52 5.96
N ASN A 420 24.70 -16.74 6.29
CA ASN A 420 23.41 -17.21 6.76
C ASN A 420 22.28 -16.36 6.15
N PRO A 421 21.80 -16.69 4.93
CA PRO A 421 20.82 -15.87 4.23
C PRO A 421 19.52 -15.60 5.01
N GLY A 422 19.16 -16.45 5.98
CA GLY A 422 18.00 -16.26 6.85
C GLY A 422 18.15 -15.13 7.88
N GLU A 423 19.37 -14.67 8.15
CA GLU A 423 19.68 -13.63 9.13
C GLU A 423 19.78 -12.23 8.47
N ALA A 424 18.93 -11.93 7.50
CA ALA A 424 18.81 -10.63 6.88
C ALA A 424 17.41 -10.04 7.14
N TYR A 425 17.34 -8.86 7.76
CA TYR A 425 16.15 -8.27 8.31
C TYR A 425 15.93 -6.83 7.84
N GLY A 426 14.71 -6.49 7.41
CA GLY A 426 14.32 -5.14 7.04
C GLY A 426 15.10 -4.57 5.85
N GLY A 427 14.80 -4.96 4.62
CA GLY A 427 15.48 -4.41 3.45
C GLY A 427 15.36 -2.90 3.37
N GLY A 428 14.16 -2.35 3.57
CA GLY A 428 13.92 -0.92 3.73
C GLY A 428 14.27 -0.45 5.13
N VAL A 429 13.55 -0.94 6.14
CA VAL A 429 13.70 -0.55 7.54
C VAL A 429 13.73 -1.79 8.44
N SER A 430 14.74 -1.89 9.30
CA SER A 430 14.78 -2.81 10.43
C SER A 430 14.75 -2.04 11.74
N ALA A 431 13.90 -2.45 12.67
CA ALA A 431 13.72 -1.75 13.94
C ALA A 431 13.73 -2.75 15.10
N ALA A 432 14.68 -2.62 16.00
CA ALA A 432 14.84 -3.47 17.17
C ALA A 432 14.42 -2.73 18.45
N CYS A 433 13.43 -3.25 19.18
CA CYS A 433 12.89 -2.62 20.41
C CYS A 433 12.57 -1.14 20.23
N VAL A 434 12.05 -0.77 19.06
CA VAL A 434 11.76 0.62 18.69
C VAL A 434 10.68 1.21 19.58
N LYS A 435 10.76 2.53 19.86
CA LYS A 435 9.68 3.24 20.56
C LYS A 435 8.47 3.38 19.65
N GLU A 436 8.66 4.05 18.52
CA GLU A 436 7.59 4.29 17.56
C GLU A 436 8.14 4.56 16.15
N ILE A 437 7.39 4.13 15.15
CA ILE A 437 7.55 4.48 13.74
C ILE A 437 6.26 5.13 13.28
N THR A 438 6.34 6.26 12.59
CA THR A 438 5.18 6.93 11.97
C THR A 438 5.33 6.94 10.46
N LEU A 439 4.34 6.41 9.76
CA LEU A 439 4.16 6.58 8.30
C LEU A 439 3.00 7.55 8.08
N ALA A 440 3.24 8.61 7.33
CA ALA A 440 2.26 9.65 7.09
C ALA A 440 2.33 10.18 5.65
N ASP A 441 1.28 10.88 5.23
CA ASP A 441 1.14 11.54 3.93
C ASP A 441 1.26 10.55 2.74
N SER A 442 2.16 10.79 1.79
CA SER A 442 2.43 9.94 0.63
C SER A 442 3.75 9.17 0.75
N ALA A 443 4.26 9.01 1.97
CA ALA A 443 5.54 8.34 2.24
C ALA A 443 5.53 6.87 1.81
N ARG A 444 6.68 6.38 1.29
CA ARG A 444 6.75 5.03 0.70
C ARG A 444 8.02 4.28 1.09
N ILE A 445 7.85 2.96 1.27
CA ILE A 445 8.95 2.00 1.33
C ILE A 445 8.74 1.00 0.18
N VAL A 446 9.64 0.99 -0.82
CA VAL A 446 9.39 0.27 -2.10
C VAL A 446 10.66 -0.36 -2.68
N GLY A 447 10.50 -1.54 -3.32
CA GLY A 447 11.59 -2.22 -4.05
C GLY A 447 12.74 -2.71 -3.16
N CYS A 448 12.58 -2.73 -1.85
CA CYS A 448 13.60 -3.17 -0.91
C CYS A 448 13.63 -4.69 -0.77
N THR A 449 14.79 -5.26 -0.38
CA THR A 449 14.98 -6.71 -0.29
C THR A 449 15.67 -7.15 0.98
N ALA A 450 15.13 -8.18 1.62
CA ALA A 450 15.71 -8.92 2.74
C ALA A 450 15.05 -10.30 2.85
N ALA A 451 15.61 -11.22 3.60
CA ALA A 451 14.99 -12.53 3.87
C ALA A 451 13.75 -12.39 4.77
N ASN A 452 13.79 -11.46 5.72
CA ASN A 452 12.70 -11.21 6.67
C ASN A 452 12.28 -9.74 6.61
N GLY A 453 11.01 -9.47 6.27
CA GLY A 453 10.48 -8.12 6.17
C GLY A 453 11.21 -7.29 5.14
N SER A 454 11.10 -7.61 3.85
CA SER A 454 11.82 -6.88 2.80
C SER A 454 11.51 -5.38 2.82
N GLY A 455 10.27 -4.99 3.11
CA GLY A 455 9.91 -3.60 3.38
C GLY A 455 10.27 -3.18 4.80
N LEU A 456 9.74 -3.91 5.79
CA LEU A 456 9.80 -3.50 7.19
C LEU A 456 9.88 -4.71 8.14
N TYR A 457 10.86 -4.72 9.01
CA TYR A 457 10.99 -5.65 10.13
C TYR A 457 10.99 -4.87 11.44
N ILE A 458 9.99 -5.11 12.30
CA ILE A 458 9.85 -4.39 13.58
C ILE A 458 9.79 -5.38 14.72
N THR A 459 10.60 -5.16 15.75
CA THR A 459 10.44 -5.82 17.04
C THR A 459 10.09 -4.80 18.12
N GLY A 460 9.28 -5.22 19.08
CA GLY A 460 8.89 -4.43 20.24
C GLY A 460 9.81 -4.65 21.43
N SER A 461 9.23 -4.51 22.61
CA SER A 461 9.89 -4.85 23.88
C SER A 461 8.85 -5.53 24.78
N GLN A 462 9.31 -6.34 25.72
CA GLN A 462 8.45 -6.88 26.79
C GLN A 462 7.88 -5.77 27.69
N VAL A 463 8.44 -4.55 27.59
CA VAL A 463 7.94 -3.36 28.30
C VAL A 463 6.85 -2.70 27.43
N PRO A 464 5.64 -2.44 27.97
CA PRO A 464 4.58 -1.78 27.22
C PRO A 464 4.96 -0.40 26.66
N GLY A 465 4.44 -0.07 25.46
CA GLY A 465 4.65 1.22 24.81
C GLY A 465 5.89 1.28 23.90
N TYR A 466 6.35 0.13 23.45
CA TYR A 466 7.36 -0.04 22.41
C TYR A 466 6.79 -0.82 21.24
N GLY A 467 7.46 -0.79 20.10
CA GLY A 467 7.05 -1.51 18.90
C GLY A 467 5.77 -0.94 18.26
N ILE A 468 5.54 0.36 18.30
CA ILE A 468 4.34 0.99 17.76
C ILE A 468 4.60 1.48 16.35
N LEU A 469 3.81 1.01 15.39
CA LEU A 469 3.75 1.52 14.02
C LEU A 469 2.44 2.32 13.85
N TYR A 470 2.56 3.64 13.76
CA TYR A 470 1.45 4.53 13.39
C TYR A 470 1.24 4.52 11.88
N ALA A 471 0.27 3.72 11.44
CA ALA A 471 -0.11 3.55 10.03
C ALA A 471 -1.13 4.62 9.62
N ASN A 472 -0.69 5.88 9.51
CA ASN A 472 -1.60 7.00 9.21
C ASN A 472 -1.93 7.11 7.73
N SER A 473 -0.91 7.02 6.85
CA SER A 473 -1.07 7.03 5.39
C SER A 473 0.24 6.56 4.71
N GLY A 474 0.29 6.59 3.37
CA GLY A 474 1.45 6.10 2.61
C GLY A 474 1.39 4.61 2.30
N SER A 475 2.52 4.02 1.85
CA SER A 475 2.57 2.60 1.49
C SER A 475 3.86 1.88 1.85
N VAL A 476 3.73 0.57 2.09
CA VAL A 476 4.84 -0.39 2.20
C VAL A 476 4.62 -1.47 1.15
N ASP A 477 5.47 -1.50 0.12
CA ASP A 477 5.29 -2.42 -1.01
C ASP A 477 6.02 -3.77 -0.80
N GLY A 478 6.96 -3.85 0.15
CA GLY A 478 7.64 -5.10 0.56
C GLY A 478 6.95 -5.82 1.71
N ASP A 479 7.45 -7.02 2.02
CA ASP A 479 6.96 -7.81 3.15
C ASP A 479 7.20 -7.11 4.48
N VAL A 480 6.28 -7.33 5.44
CA VAL A 480 6.33 -6.76 6.79
C VAL A 480 6.31 -7.90 7.83
N VAL A 481 7.21 -7.82 8.80
CA VAL A 481 7.20 -8.70 9.98
C VAL A 481 7.01 -7.87 11.23
N LEU A 482 6.01 -8.23 12.03
CA LEU A 482 5.62 -7.53 13.26
C LEU A 482 5.87 -8.40 14.47
N GLY A 483 6.78 -7.95 15.30
CA GLY A 483 7.16 -8.59 16.55
C GLY A 483 8.14 -9.75 16.36
N ASP A 484 8.73 -10.15 17.47
CA ASP A 484 9.57 -11.31 17.60
C ASP A 484 9.23 -12.02 18.92
N THR A 485 9.50 -13.32 19.02
CA THR A 485 9.27 -14.08 20.24
C THR A 485 10.30 -13.78 21.33
N GLU A 486 11.47 -13.29 20.96
CA GLU A 486 12.57 -12.98 21.87
C GLU A 486 12.52 -11.51 22.34
N ASP A 487 12.42 -10.56 21.42
CA ASP A 487 12.42 -9.11 21.73
C ASP A 487 11.06 -8.65 22.29
N GLY A 488 9.98 -8.90 21.57
CA GLY A 488 8.64 -8.57 22.06
C GLY A 488 7.63 -8.18 20.98
N PRO A 489 6.37 -8.01 21.40
CA PRO A 489 5.25 -7.75 20.49
C PRO A 489 5.24 -6.32 19.94
N CYS A 490 4.58 -6.16 18.79
CA CYS A 490 4.36 -4.89 18.11
C CYS A 490 2.88 -4.59 17.89
N THR A 491 2.57 -3.31 17.68
CA THR A 491 1.20 -2.87 17.36
C THR A 491 1.20 -1.99 16.13
N ILE A 492 0.38 -2.32 15.13
CA ILE A 492 0.00 -1.39 14.07
C ILE A 492 -1.27 -0.66 14.51
N THR A 493 -1.23 0.65 14.58
CA THR A 493 -2.34 1.52 14.97
C THR A 493 -2.36 2.79 14.10
N GLY A 494 -3.22 3.76 14.38
CA GLY A 494 -3.29 5.03 13.66
C GLY A 494 -4.58 5.20 12.87
N SER A 495 -4.60 6.15 11.90
CA SER A 495 -5.81 6.47 11.10
C SER A 495 -6.19 5.40 10.06
N GLY A 496 -5.31 4.41 9.83
CA GLY A 496 -5.57 3.28 8.93
C GLY A 496 -5.37 3.57 7.44
N GLY A 497 -4.83 4.74 7.09
CA GLY A 497 -4.60 5.12 5.69
C GLY A 497 -3.38 4.46 5.03
N THR A 498 -2.50 3.81 5.80
CA THR A 498 -1.34 3.11 5.23
C THR A 498 -1.75 1.83 4.51
N VAL A 499 -1.19 1.63 3.31
CA VAL A 499 -1.42 0.45 2.47
C VAL A 499 -0.19 -0.47 2.53
N PHE A 500 -0.41 -1.73 2.92
CA PHE A 500 0.58 -2.79 2.94
C PHE A 500 0.36 -3.71 1.74
N ASN A 501 1.23 -3.62 0.73
CA ASN A 501 1.09 -4.38 -0.51
C ASN A 501 1.79 -5.76 -0.46
N GLY A 502 2.84 -5.90 0.35
CA GLY A 502 3.53 -7.16 0.61
C GLY A 502 2.83 -8.05 1.64
N LYS A 503 3.39 -9.23 1.85
CA LYS A 503 2.93 -10.15 2.91
C LYS A 503 3.21 -9.56 4.29
N VAL A 504 2.24 -9.68 5.20
CA VAL A 504 2.38 -9.25 6.60
C VAL A 504 2.35 -10.46 7.53
N THR A 505 3.40 -10.65 8.31
CA THR A 505 3.49 -11.69 9.33
C THR A 505 3.37 -11.07 10.72
N VAL A 506 2.37 -11.49 11.46
CA VAL A 506 2.06 -11.02 12.82
C VAL A 506 2.43 -12.11 13.80
N THR A 507 3.42 -11.87 14.65
CA THR A 507 3.89 -12.86 15.64
C THR A 507 3.02 -12.87 16.89
N PRO A 508 3.10 -13.92 17.74
CA PRO A 508 2.33 -13.99 18.98
C PRO A 508 2.53 -12.76 19.87
N GLY A 509 1.42 -12.22 20.40
CA GLY A 509 1.41 -11.01 21.22
C GLY A 509 1.27 -9.72 20.45
N SER A 510 1.65 -9.68 19.17
CA SER A 510 1.51 -8.50 18.30
C SER A 510 0.06 -8.25 17.89
N THR A 511 -0.27 -6.99 17.58
CA THR A 511 -1.66 -6.58 17.29
C THR A 511 -1.74 -5.72 16.03
N ILE A 512 -2.75 -5.97 15.20
CA ILE A 512 -3.20 -5.07 14.15
C ILE A 512 -4.50 -4.40 14.59
N GLU A 513 -4.50 -3.07 14.68
CA GLU A 513 -5.66 -2.24 15.00
C GLU A 513 -6.17 -1.45 13.78
N SER A 514 -5.31 -1.16 12.81
CA SER A 514 -5.63 -0.36 11.63
C SER A 514 -4.73 -0.68 10.44
N GLY A 515 -5.04 -0.12 9.25
CA GLY A 515 -4.29 -0.31 8.01
C GLY A 515 -5.10 -1.02 6.92
N THR A 516 -4.63 -0.92 5.67
CA THR A 516 -5.17 -1.65 4.52
C THR A 516 -4.16 -2.67 4.02
N PHE A 517 -4.53 -3.94 3.99
CA PHE A 517 -3.65 -5.07 3.68
C PHE A 517 -4.04 -5.69 2.34
N ASN A 518 -3.26 -5.41 1.28
CA ASN A 518 -3.44 -5.98 -0.05
C ASN A 518 -2.72 -7.32 -0.22
N GLY A 519 -1.62 -7.54 0.54
CA GLY A 519 -0.90 -8.81 0.59
C GLY A 519 -1.55 -9.82 1.55
N GLU A 520 -1.06 -11.06 1.50
CA GLU A 520 -1.43 -12.10 2.46
C GLU A 520 -1.06 -11.68 3.89
N VAL A 521 -1.93 -11.98 4.87
CA VAL A 521 -1.64 -11.77 6.29
C VAL A 521 -1.55 -13.11 7.02
N ILE A 522 -0.39 -13.42 7.58
CA ILE A 522 -0.20 -14.57 8.47
C ILE A 522 -0.33 -14.09 9.91
N ASN A 523 -1.52 -14.25 10.48
CA ASN A 523 -1.83 -13.80 11.84
C ASN A 523 -1.58 -14.90 12.88
N ASN A 524 -0.53 -14.76 13.68
CA ASN A 524 -0.33 -15.56 14.90
C ASN A 524 -0.51 -14.72 16.17
N GLY A 525 -0.86 -13.44 16.03
CA GLY A 525 -1.14 -12.47 17.10
C GLY A 525 -2.62 -12.16 17.25
N THR A 526 -2.98 -10.88 17.26
CA THR A 526 -4.38 -10.42 17.41
C THR A 526 -4.71 -9.38 16.32
N ILE A 527 -5.86 -9.51 15.68
CA ILE A 527 -6.44 -8.50 14.79
C ILE A 527 -7.67 -7.92 15.49
N THR A 528 -7.69 -6.60 15.69
CA THR A 528 -8.82 -5.86 16.27
C THR A 528 -9.43 -4.86 15.30
N GLY A 529 -8.76 -4.56 14.17
CA GLY A 529 -9.22 -3.65 13.13
C GLY A 529 -8.44 -3.83 11.83
N GLY A 530 -8.60 -2.90 10.87
CA GLY A 530 -7.98 -2.94 9.55
C GLY A 530 -8.87 -3.48 8.44
N VAL A 531 -8.43 -3.30 7.18
CA VAL A 531 -9.09 -3.79 5.96
C VAL A 531 -8.18 -4.80 5.27
N PHE A 532 -8.65 -6.02 5.11
CA PHE A 532 -7.90 -7.14 4.55
C PHE A 532 -8.47 -7.50 3.18
N ASN A 533 -7.74 -7.16 2.12
CA ASN A 533 -8.13 -7.39 0.73
C ASN A 533 -7.65 -8.74 0.19
N ASN A 534 -6.90 -9.52 0.99
CA ASN A 534 -6.35 -10.82 0.64
C ASN A 534 -6.56 -11.81 1.79
N THR A 535 -6.07 -13.04 1.64
CA THR A 535 -6.20 -14.11 2.64
C THR A 535 -5.58 -13.73 3.97
N VAL A 536 -6.28 -14.06 5.05
CA VAL A 536 -5.78 -14.03 6.42
C VAL A 536 -5.71 -15.46 6.93
N SER A 537 -4.52 -15.92 7.27
CA SER A 537 -4.23 -17.28 7.75
C SER A 537 -3.52 -17.23 9.10
N GLY A 538 -3.21 -18.40 9.71
CA GLY A 538 -2.48 -18.47 10.97
C GLY A 538 -3.37 -18.85 12.16
N SER A 539 -2.77 -18.94 13.36
CA SER A 539 -3.41 -19.43 14.59
C SER A 539 -3.84 -18.32 15.55
N GLY A 540 -3.70 -17.05 15.15
CA GLY A 540 -3.99 -15.90 15.98
C GLY A 540 -5.48 -15.63 16.20
N THR A 541 -5.77 -14.63 17.01
CA THR A 541 -7.13 -14.23 17.36
C THR A 541 -7.62 -13.11 16.47
N ILE A 542 -8.85 -13.20 15.97
CA ILE A 542 -9.53 -12.14 15.23
C ILE A 542 -10.70 -11.63 16.08
N LYS A 543 -10.67 -10.34 16.45
CA LYS A 543 -11.70 -9.66 17.25
C LYS A 543 -12.41 -8.55 16.48
N GLY A 544 -11.90 -8.18 15.30
CA GLY A 544 -12.45 -7.11 14.46
C GLY A 544 -11.75 -7.07 13.09
N GLY A 545 -12.00 -6.03 12.31
CA GLY A 545 -11.50 -5.86 10.95
C GLY A 545 -12.54 -6.13 9.87
N THR A 546 -12.27 -5.64 8.66
CA THR A 546 -13.07 -5.89 7.44
C THR A 546 -12.28 -6.82 6.53
N PHE A 547 -12.84 -7.99 6.24
CA PHE A 547 -12.19 -9.02 5.43
C PHE A 547 -12.91 -9.13 4.08
N LYS A 548 -12.18 -8.99 2.98
CA LYS A 548 -12.66 -9.27 1.64
C LYS A 548 -12.20 -10.69 1.27
N THR A 549 -13.15 -11.55 0.94
CA THR A 549 -12.83 -12.92 0.50
C THR A 549 -12.32 -12.86 -0.95
N PRO A 550 -11.12 -13.34 -1.27
CA PRO A 550 -10.64 -13.38 -2.64
C PRO A 550 -11.56 -14.23 -3.52
N MET A 551 -11.94 -13.72 -4.69
CA MET A 551 -12.69 -14.47 -5.68
C MET A 551 -11.71 -15.31 -6.52
N THR A 552 -11.92 -16.63 -6.58
CA THR A 552 -11.11 -17.54 -7.39
C THR A 552 -11.70 -17.71 -8.79
N GLY A 553 -10.90 -18.22 -9.73
CA GLY A 553 -11.25 -18.33 -11.15
C GLY A 553 -10.75 -17.14 -11.97
N SER A 554 -10.64 -17.34 -13.27
CA SER A 554 -10.18 -16.31 -14.23
C SER A 554 -11.32 -15.67 -15.03
N GLY A 555 -12.58 -16.10 -14.80
CA GLY A 555 -13.76 -15.60 -15.50
C GLY A 555 -13.92 -16.14 -16.92
N THR A 556 -13.20 -17.20 -17.27
CA THR A 556 -13.37 -17.92 -18.57
C THR A 556 -14.36 -19.07 -18.43
N GLU A 557 -14.83 -19.63 -19.56
CA GLU A 557 -15.74 -20.79 -19.56
C GLU A 557 -15.11 -22.00 -18.85
N SER A 558 -13.81 -22.23 -19.03
CA SER A 558 -13.10 -23.36 -18.43
C SER A 558 -12.70 -23.12 -16.97
N ASP A 559 -12.66 -21.86 -16.52
CA ASP A 559 -12.27 -21.46 -15.19
C ASP A 559 -13.11 -20.23 -14.73
N PRO A 560 -14.43 -20.42 -14.47
CA PRO A 560 -15.35 -19.35 -14.12
C PRO A 560 -15.04 -18.79 -12.73
N TYR A 561 -15.35 -17.51 -12.52
CA TYR A 561 -15.30 -16.91 -11.20
C TYR A 561 -16.18 -17.67 -10.19
N GLN A 562 -15.61 -18.04 -9.05
CA GLN A 562 -16.28 -18.75 -7.96
C GLN A 562 -16.79 -17.73 -6.93
N ILE A 563 -18.10 -17.60 -6.80
CA ILE A 563 -18.74 -16.59 -5.96
C ILE A 563 -19.48 -17.27 -4.81
N GLY A 564 -18.99 -17.16 -3.60
CA GLY A 564 -19.58 -17.75 -2.38
C GLY A 564 -19.88 -16.73 -1.28
N ALA A 565 -19.66 -15.41 -1.53
CA ALA A 565 -19.88 -14.36 -0.56
C ALA A 565 -20.35 -13.05 -1.22
N ALA A 566 -20.98 -12.16 -0.45
CA ALA A 566 -21.55 -10.91 -0.97
C ALA A 566 -20.50 -9.96 -1.54
N ASP A 567 -19.33 -9.87 -0.92
CA ASP A 567 -18.20 -9.07 -1.40
C ASP A 567 -17.65 -9.58 -2.73
N GLN A 568 -17.61 -10.90 -2.95
CA GLN A 568 -17.23 -11.50 -4.22
C GLN A 568 -18.26 -11.17 -5.33
N LEU A 569 -19.56 -11.20 -5.02
CA LEU A 569 -20.60 -10.82 -5.99
C LEU A 569 -20.53 -9.31 -6.33
N LYS A 570 -20.20 -8.46 -5.37
CA LYS A 570 -19.91 -7.04 -5.59
C LYS A 570 -18.67 -6.85 -6.48
N LEU A 571 -17.60 -7.60 -6.23
CA LEU A 571 -16.39 -7.57 -7.07
C LEU A 571 -16.69 -8.03 -8.51
N PHE A 572 -17.44 -9.12 -8.67
CA PHE A 572 -17.88 -9.57 -10.00
C PHE A 572 -18.68 -8.50 -10.74
N ARG A 573 -19.65 -7.84 -10.06
CA ARG A 573 -20.38 -6.70 -10.59
C ARG A 573 -19.42 -5.59 -11.07
N ASP A 574 -18.43 -5.24 -10.25
CA ASP A 574 -17.49 -4.16 -10.54
C ASP A 574 -16.59 -4.51 -11.74
N ILE A 575 -16.18 -5.78 -11.87
CA ILE A 575 -15.47 -6.29 -13.06
C ILE A 575 -16.35 -6.17 -14.33
N VAL A 576 -17.60 -6.62 -14.28
CA VAL A 576 -18.49 -6.53 -15.44
C VAL A 576 -18.78 -5.08 -15.82
N ASN A 577 -18.95 -4.21 -14.83
CA ASN A 577 -19.29 -2.81 -15.03
C ASN A 577 -18.07 -1.90 -15.33
N GLY A 578 -16.83 -2.39 -15.17
CA GLY A 578 -15.63 -1.54 -15.25
C GLY A 578 -15.55 -0.52 -14.12
N ALA A 579 -16.08 -0.84 -12.94
CA ALA A 579 -16.18 0.04 -11.79
C ALA A 579 -15.14 -0.32 -10.69
N GLY A 580 -14.94 0.58 -9.72
CA GLY A 580 -14.07 0.30 -8.58
C GLY A 580 -12.59 0.06 -8.95
N GLY A 581 -12.11 0.60 -10.06
CA GLY A 581 -10.74 0.39 -10.55
C GLY A 581 -10.50 -0.96 -11.23
N GLN A 582 -11.58 -1.73 -11.51
CA GLN A 582 -11.48 -3.01 -12.21
C GLN A 582 -11.46 -2.83 -13.73
N THR A 583 -10.64 -3.61 -14.42
CA THR A 583 -10.70 -3.74 -15.88
C THR A 583 -12.04 -4.37 -16.28
N GLN A 584 -12.78 -3.73 -17.18
CA GLN A 584 -14.07 -4.23 -17.61
C GLN A 584 -13.97 -5.59 -18.31
N ASN A 585 -14.80 -6.55 -17.86
CA ASN A 585 -14.96 -7.85 -18.51
C ASN A 585 -16.44 -8.21 -18.55
N ARG A 586 -17.13 -7.93 -19.66
CA ARG A 586 -18.57 -8.14 -19.82
C ARG A 586 -18.96 -9.58 -20.15
N ASP A 587 -18.04 -10.35 -20.72
CA ASP A 587 -18.22 -11.74 -21.13
C ASP A 587 -17.71 -12.74 -20.07
N ALA A 588 -17.46 -12.25 -18.84
CA ALA A 588 -16.99 -13.07 -17.74
C ALA A 588 -17.97 -14.19 -17.37
N TYR A 589 -17.43 -15.40 -17.20
CA TYR A 589 -18.16 -16.55 -16.69
C TYR A 589 -18.09 -16.59 -15.17
N ALA A 590 -19.25 -16.87 -14.53
CA ALA A 590 -19.33 -16.95 -13.06
C ALA A 590 -20.26 -18.07 -12.61
N VAL A 591 -19.94 -18.66 -11.46
CA VAL A 591 -20.77 -19.65 -10.76
C VAL A 591 -20.94 -19.28 -9.30
N LEU A 592 -22.15 -19.44 -8.77
CA LEU A 592 -22.37 -19.36 -7.32
C LEU A 592 -21.93 -20.68 -6.65
N THR A 593 -21.29 -20.58 -5.50
CA THR A 593 -20.83 -21.73 -4.69
C THR A 593 -21.53 -21.80 -3.35
N ALA A 594 -22.33 -20.78 -3.00
CA ALA A 594 -23.15 -20.69 -1.80
C ALA A 594 -24.29 -19.69 -2.01
N ASP A 595 -25.28 -19.71 -1.10
CA ASP A 595 -26.29 -18.65 -1.03
C ASP A 595 -25.66 -17.33 -0.60
N ILE A 596 -26.05 -16.22 -1.27
CA ILE A 596 -25.50 -14.90 -1.05
C ILE A 596 -26.52 -14.00 -0.35
N ASP A 597 -26.16 -13.42 0.77
CA ASP A 597 -26.97 -12.42 1.46
C ASP A 597 -26.42 -11.00 1.22
N LEU A 598 -27.18 -10.17 0.52
CA LEU A 598 -26.81 -8.78 0.23
C LEU A 598 -27.20 -7.78 1.34
N ASN A 599 -27.80 -8.27 2.45
CA ASN A 599 -28.12 -7.49 3.66
C ASN A 599 -28.96 -6.22 3.41
N ASN A 600 -29.75 -6.17 2.32
CA ASN A 600 -30.48 -4.99 1.86
C ASN A 600 -29.60 -3.76 1.58
N GLU A 601 -28.29 -3.96 1.35
CA GLU A 601 -27.42 -2.87 0.90
C GLU A 601 -27.83 -2.41 -0.52
N PRO A 602 -27.69 -1.10 -0.84
CA PRO A 602 -28.01 -0.60 -2.17
C PRO A 602 -27.22 -1.32 -3.26
N TRP A 603 -27.91 -1.88 -4.24
CA TRP A 603 -27.31 -2.65 -5.33
C TRP A 603 -27.34 -1.87 -6.65
N THR A 604 -26.18 -1.72 -7.27
CA THR A 604 -26.04 -1.30 -8.67
C THR A 604 -26.18 -2.54 -9.55
N PRO A 605 -27.08 -2.56 -10.55
CA PRO A 605 -27.23 -3.71 -11.43
C PRO A 605 -25.94 -4.12 -12.15
N ILE A 606 -25.75 -5.42 -12.39
CA ILE A 606 -24.71 -5.94 -13.27
C ILE A 606 -25.10 -5.61 -14.72
N GLY A 607 -24.20 -4.96 -15.49
CA GLY A 607 -24.52 -4.44 -16.81
C GLY A 607 -25.57 -3.33 -16.76
N PRO A 608 -25.28 -2.13 -16.20
CA PRO A 608 -26.32 -1.13 -15.89
C PRO A 608 -26.99 -0.50 -17.12
N ASP A 609 -26.36 -0.58 -18.28
CA ASP A 609 -26.88 -0.05 -19.54
C ASP A 609 -26.61 -0.97 -20.73
N ARG A 610 -26.99 -0.55 -21.96
CA ARG A 610 -26.84 -1.36 -23.18
C ARG A 610 -25.40 -1.49 -23.66
N ASP A 611 -24.58 -0.47 -23.39
CA ASP A 611 -23.19 -0.42 -23.86
C ASP A 611 -22.30 -1.24 -22.93
N SER A 612 -22.66 -1.34 -21.66
CA SER A 612 -22.03 -2.19 -20.65
C SER A 612 -22.83 -3.47 -20.33
N ALA A 613 -23.74 -3.88 -21.22
CA ALA A 613 -24.55 -5.08 -21.02
C ALA A 613 -23.69 -6.33 -20.74
N TYR A 614 -24.13 -7.15 -19.79
CA TYR A 614 -23.50 -8.43 -19.50
C TYR A 614 -23.70 -9.41 -20.66
N THR A 615 -22.62 -10.04 -21.14
CA THR A 615 -22.61 -10.94 -22.30
C THR A 615 -22.11 -12.34 -21.97
N GLY A 616 -21.74 -12.60 -20.70
CA GLY A 616 -21.18 -13.86 -20.24
C GLY A 616 -22.25 -14.90 -19.81
N THR A 617 -21.78 -15.91 -19.08
CA THR A 617 -22.63 -16.93 -18.46
C THR A 617 -22.57 -16.81 -16.95
N PHE A 618 -23.74 -16.67 -16.32
CA PHE A 618 -23.92 -16.68 -14.86
C PHE A 618 -24.72 -17.91 -14.44
N ASP A 619 -24.10 -18.89 -13.81
CA ASP A 619 -24.72 -20.11 -13.31
C ASP A 619 -24.91 -20.02 -11.80
N GLY A 620 -26.12 -19.88 -11.33
CA GLY A 620 -26.48 -19.85 -9.93
C GLY A 620 -26.30 -21.19 -9.20
N GLN A 621 -26.07 -22.30 -9.92
CA GLN A 621 -25.94 -23.65 -9.38
C GLN A 621 -27.08 -24.10 -8.44
N GLY A 622 -28.23 -23.39 -8.48
CA GLY A 622 -29.36 -23.59 -7.58
C GLY A 622 -29.36 -22.74 -6.32
N HIS A 623 -28.33 -21.93 -6.15
CA HIS A 623 -28.19 -21.01 -5.01
C HIS A 623 -29.06 -19.76 -5.15
N THR A 624 -29.24 -19.07 -4.01
CA THR A 624 -30.10 -17.90 -3.87
C THR A 624 -29.28 -16.64 -3.57
N VAL A 625 -29.57 -15.55 -4.31
CA VAL A 625 -29.16 -14.18 -3.93
C VAL A 625 -30.35 -13.55 -3.18
N LYS A 626 -30.20 -13.31 -1.89
CA LYS A 626 -31.26 -12.80 -1.01
C LYS A 626 -30.98 -11.37 -0.50
N ASN A 627 -32.04 -10.72 -0.02
CA ASN A 627 -31.98 -9.35 0.49
C ASN A 627 -31.43 -8.35 -0.55
N LEU A 628 -31.72 -8.59 -1.85
CA LEU A 628 -31.41 -7.67 -2.93
C LEU A 628 -32.21 -6.36 -2.74
N SER A 629 -31.55 -5.21 -2.83
CA SER A 629 -32.18 -3.88 -2.77
C SER A 629 -31.73 -3.01 -3.95
N VAL A 630 -32.58 -2.95 -4.99
CA VAL A 630 -32.32 -2.14 -6.20
C VAL A 630 -33.24 -0.95 -6.24
N THR A 631 -32.68 0.24 -6.42
CA THR A 631 -33.45 1.48 -6.71
C THR A 631 -32.78 2.22 -7.86
N VAL A 632 -33.50 2.35 -8.99
CA VAL A 632 -33.03 3.04 -10.19
C VAL A 632 -33.90 4.26 -10.47
N ASN A 633 -33.27 5.44 -10.60
CA ASN A 633 -33.96 6.71 -10.88
C ASN A 633 -33.44 7.42 -12.14
N VAL A 634 -32.55 6.79 -12.90
CA VAL A 634 -32.00 7.33 -14.15
C VAL A 634 -32.82 6.86 -15.36
N GLN A 635 -32.91 7.65 -16.42
CA GLN A 635 -33.69 7.35 -17.62
C GLN A 635 -32.77 7.03 -18.81
N PRO A 636 -33.02 5.90 -19.53
CA PRO A 636 -33.99 4.85 -19.24
C PRO A 636 -33.55 3.98 -18.08
N GLY A 637 -34.47 3.67 -17.15
CA GLY A 637 -34.16 2.85 -15.96
C GLY A 637 -34.13 1.36 -16.27
N ARG A 638 -33.10 0.65 -15.83
CA ARG A 638 -32.96 -0.81 -15.97
C ARG A 638 -32.63 -1.42 -14.62
N ALA A 639 -33.61 -2.07 -14.03
CA ALA A 639 -33.54 -2.52 -12.65
C ALA A 639 -33.73 -4.05 -12.55
N GLY A 640 -32.84 -4.68 -11.82
CA GLY A 640 -32.78 -6.11 -11.51
C GLY A 640 -31.48 -6.46 -10.85
N LEU A 641 -31.23 -7.72 -10.55
CA LEU A 641 -29.86 -8.17 -10.21
C LEU A 641 -28.92 -7.81 -11.38
N PHE A 642 -29.39 -8.02 -12.62
CA PHE A 642 -28.79 -7.55 -13.87
C PHE A 642 -29.63 -6.38 -14.43
N GLY A 643 -28.97 -5.32 -14.90
CA GLY A 643 -29.60 -4.20 -15.59
C GLY A 643 -29.93 -4.56 -17.04
N CYS A 644 -28.89 -4.89 -17.81
CA CYS A 644 -28.93 -5.32 -19.20
C CYS A 644 -28.16 -6.62 -19.39
N VAL A 645 -28.75 -7.57 -20.09
CA VAL A 645 -28.07 -8.78 -20.56
C VAL A 645 -28.26 -8.90 -22.08
N LYS A 646 -27.18 -9.27 -22.77
CA LYS A 646 -27.18 -9.40 -24.23
C LYS A 646 -26.26 -10.54 -24.66
N ASP A 647 -26.75 -11.43 -25.52
CA ASP A 647 -26.00 -12.59 -26.05
C ASP A 647 -25.47 -13.55 -24.94
N GLY A 648 -25.96 -13.43 -23.69
CA GLY A 648 -25.49 -14.15 -22.51
C GLY A 648 -26.38 -15.32 -22.09
N THR A 649 -26.04 -15.91 -20.93
CA THR A 649 -26.85 -16.95 -20.30
C THR A 649 -26.94 -16.72 -18.79
N ILE A 650 -28.17 -16.70 -18.24
CA ILE A 650 -28.41 -16.74 -16.81
C ILE A 650 -29.18 -18.00 -16.48
N ARG A 651 -28.68 -18.82 -15.58
CA ARG A 651 -29.32 -20.10 -15.29
C ARG A 651 -29.22 -20.53 -13.83
N LYS A 652 -30.19 -21.36 -13.40
CA LYS A 652 -30.26 -22.00 -12.08
C LYS A 652 -30.07 -21.01 -10.91
N LEU A 653 -30.69 -19.86 -10.99
CA LEU A 653 -30.55 -18.77 -10.05
C LEU A 653 -31.89 -18.41 -9.39
N THR A 654 -31.87 -18.27 -8.06
CA THR A 654 -33.00 -17.67 -7.33
C THR A 654 -32.61 -16.29 -6.82
N VAL A 655 -33.50 -15.30 -6.99
CA VAL A 655 -33.27 -13.94 -6.47
C VAL A 655 -34.46 -13.53 -5.59
N ALA A 656 -34.13 -13.00 -4.39
CA ALA A 656 -35.13 -12.53 -3.43
C ALA A 656 -34.78 -11.15 -2.89
N GLY A 657 -35.77 -10.25 -2.78
CA GLY A 657 -35.56 -8.89 -2.28
C GLY A 657 -36.53 -7.88 -2.89
N SER A 658 -36.05 -6.67 -3.15
CA SER A 658 -36.86 -5.60 -3.77
C SER A 658 -36.14 -4.95 -4.95
N VAL A 659 -36.88 -4.76 -6.04
CA VAL A 659 -36.43 -4.06 -7.23
C VAL A 659 -37.41 -2.93 -7.51
N SER A 660 -36.91 -1.68 -7.51
CA SER A 660 -37.75 -0.51 -7.76
C SER A 660 -37.10 0.42 -8.80
N CYS A 661 -37.98 1.06 -9.60
CA CYS A 661 -37.58 2.09 -10.53
C CYS A 661 -38.60 3.25 -10.49
N THR A 662 -38.07 4.48 -10.41
CA THR A 662 -38.93 5.69 -10.46
C THR A 662 -38.78 6.44 -11.78
N ALA A 663 -37.88 6.01 -12.65
CA ALA A 663 -37.62 6.63 -13.94
C ALA A 663 -38.74 6.34 -14.95
N ASN A 664 -39.00 7.29 -15.83
CA ASN A 664 -39.76 7.04 -17.04
C ASN A 664 -38.99 6.05 -17.95
N GLN A 665 -39.74 5.24 -18.74
CA GLN A 665 -39.16 4.14 -19.50
C GLN A 665 -38.36 3.19 -18.60
N GLY A 666 -38.90 2.88 -17.40
CA GLY A 666 -38.34 1.93 -16.46
C GLY A 666 -38.59 0.49 -16.92
N TRP A 667 -37.53 -0.31 -16.99
CA TRP A 667 -37.62 -1.74 -17.31
C TRP A 667 -37.13 -2.53 -16.08
N CYS A 668 -38.03 -3.21 -15.43
CA CYS A 668 -37.78 -3.82 -14.12
C CYS A 668 -38.10 -5.32 -14.14
N GLY A 669 -37.17 -6.12 -13.71
CA GLY A 669 -37.34 -7.56 -13.48
C GLY A 669 -36.55 -8.02 -12.27
N GLY A 670 -36.97 -9.08 -11.61
CA GLY A 670 -36.24 -9.63 -10.48
C GLY A 670 -34.86 -10.14 -10.88
N ILE A 671 -34.73 -10.73 -12.06
CA ILE A 671 -33.47 -11.20 -12.64
C ILE A 671 -32.82 -10.09 -13.50
N ALA A 672 -33.53 -9.61 -14.54
CA ALA A 672 -32.97 -8.65 -15.47
C ALA A 672 -33.98 -7.56 -15.86
N GLY A 673 -33.52 -6.28 -15.94
CA GLY A 673 -34.34 -5.19 -16.45
C GLY A 673 -34.57 -5.28 -17.97
N TYR A 674 -33.53 -5.60 -18.73
CA TYR A 674 -33.49 -5.71 -20.19
C TYR A 674 -32.78 -6.96 -20.63
N ALA A 675 -33.33 -7.66 -21.60
CA ALA A 675 -32.87 -8.95 -22.10
C ALA A 675 -32.92 -9.00 -23.64
N MET A 676 -31.82 -9.29 -24.33
CA MET A 676 -31.72 -9.32 -25.76
C MET A 676 -30.81 -10.45 -26.27
N ASP A 677 -31.38 -11.33 -27.14
CA ASP A 677 -30.62 -12.43 -27.75
C ASP A 677 -29.98 -13.42 -26.75
N GLU A 678 -30.66 -13.67 -25.62
CA GLU A 678 -30.13 -14.43 -24.50
C GLU A 678 -30.98 -15.61 -24.04
N THR A 679 -30.44 -16.42 -23.17
CA THR A 679 -31.16 -17.51 -22.48
C THR A 679 -31.24 -17.26 -20.98
N ILE A 680 -32.50 -17.19 -20.47
CA ILE A 680 -32.75 -17.23 -19.00
C ILE A 680 -33.50 -18.51 -18.71
N GLU A 681 -32.90 -19.40 -17.95
CA GLU A 681 -33.46 -20.73 -17.70
C GLU A 681 -33.28 -21.19 -16.24
N ASN A 682 -34.26 -21.94 -15.76
CA ASN A 682 -34.25 -22.51 -14.41
C ASN A 682 -34.06 -21.43 -13.33
N CYS A 683 -34.67 -20.28 -13.52
CA CYS A 683 -34.54 -19.13 -12.62
C CYS A 683 -35.83 -18.84 -11.86
N ALA A 684 -35.69 -18.38 -10.63
CA ALA A 684 -36.81 -17.99 -9.77
C ALA A 684 -36.66 -16.56 -9.26
N SER A 685 -37.76 -15.82 -9.25
CA SER A 685 -37.85 -14.50 -8.61
C SER A 685 -38.83 -14.53 -7.43
N LEU A 686 -38.33 -14.17 -6.27
CA LEU A 686 -39.07 -13.90 -5.06
C LEU A 686 -39.07 -12.40 -4.73
N CYS A 687 -38.68 -11.58 -5.70
CA CYS A 687 -38.55 -10.13 -5.52
C CYS A 687 -39.90 -9.44 -5.59
N THR A 688 -40.12 -8.44 -4.73
CA THR A 688 -41.11 -7.40 -5.03
C THR A 688 -40.54 -6.53 -6.12
N VAL A 689 -41.25 -6.45 -7.28
CA VAL A 689 -40.78 -5.64 -8.42
C VAL A 689 -41.74 -4.51 -8.65
N SER A 690 -41.27 -3.26 -8.68
CA SER A 690 -42.13 -2.10 -8.87
C SER A 690 -41.53 -1.05 -9.79
N CYS A 691 -42.36 -0.39 -10.56
CA CYS A 691 -42.00 0.81 -11.29
C CYS A 691 -43.11 1.86 -11.16
N THR A 692 -42.74 3.11 -10.87
CA THR A 692 -43.69 4.22 -10.77
C THR A 692 -43.60 5.18 -11.96
N GLY A 693 -42.70 4.96 -12.91
CA GLY A 693 -42.50 5.80 -14.09
C GLY A 693 -43.52 5.52 -15.20
N ILE A 694 -43.58 6.45 -16.17
CA ILE A 694 -44.41 6.35 -17.40
C ILE A 694 -43.68 5.43 -18.40
N ASP A 695 -44.42 4.73 -19.26
CA ASP A 695 -43.87 3.81 -20.29
C ASP A 695 -43.02 2.69 -19.67
N ALA A 696 -43.46 2.18 -18.53
CA ALA A 696 -42.75 1.14 -17.76
C ALA A 696 -43.01 -0.25 -18.33
N ARG A 697 -42.00 -1.14 -18.22
CA ARG A 697 -42.12 -2.56 -18.52
C ARG A 697 -41.66 -3.37 -17.31
N VAL A 698 -42.60 -4.03 -16.66
CA VAL A 698 -42.35 -4.64 -15.35
C VAL A 698 -42.73 -6.11 -15.37
N GLY A 699 -41.75 -6.97 -15.13
CA GLY A 699 -41.95 -8.41 -15.09
C GLY A 699 -41.32 -9.05 -13.84
N GLY A 700 -41.83 -10.21 -13.44
CA GLY A 700 -41.28 -10.92 -12.29
C GLY A 700 -39.86 -11.40 -12.54
N ILE A 701 -39.52 -11.85 -13.75
CA ILE A 701 -38.20 -12.30 -14.18
C ILE A 701 -37.48 -11.23 -15.00
N VAL A 702 -38.14 -10.76 -16.10
CA VAL A 702 -37.52 -9.79 -17.04
C VAL A 702 -38.48 -8.64 -17.28
N GLY A 703 -37.94 -7.39 -17.29
CA GLY A 703 -38.76 -6.21 -17.63
C GLY A 703 -39.10 -6.11 -19.11
N TYR A 704 -38.10 -6.16 -19.99
CA TYR A 704 -38.29 -5.94 -21.43
C TYR A 704 -37.40 -6.78 -22.31
N VAL A 705 -37.98 -7.37 -23.34
CA VAL A 705 -37.31 -8.09 -24.45
C VAL A 705 -37.65 -7.39 -25.78
N PRO A 706 -36.67 -6.73 -26.43
CA PRO A 706 -36.90 -6.03 -27.69
C PRO A 706 -37.06 -6.97 -28.90
N SER A 707 -37.36 -6.41 -30.04
CA SER A 707 -37.19 -7.12 -31.33
C SER A 707 -35.73 -7.21 -31.71
N SER A 708 -35.27 -8.42 -32.03
CA SER A 708 -33.94 -8.67 -32.52
C SER A 708 -33.90 -9.77 -33.57
N SER A 709 -32.71 -9.99 -34.21
CA SER A 709 -32.50 -11.02 -35.24
C SER A 709 -32.35 -12.43 -34.66
N SER A 710 -31.92 -12.51 -33.41
CA SER A 710 -31.81 -13.77 -32.64
C SER A 710 -32.96 -13.85 -31.64
N MET A 711 -33.18 -14.99 -31.03
CA MET A 711 -34.33 -15.20 -30.15
C MET A 711 -33.92 -15.23 -28.69
N THR A 712 -34.46 -14.31 -27.88
CA THR A 712 -34.39 -14.44 -26.40
C THR A 712 -35.29 -15.61 -25.97
N ILE A 713 -34.76 -16.48 -25.11
CA ILE A 713 -35.44 -17.64 -24.57
C ILE A 713 -35.58 -17.47 -23.04
N ILE A 714 -36.84 -17.46 -22.56
CA ILE A 714 -37.13 -17.53 -21.11
C ILE A 714 -37.87 -18.85 -20.88
N ARG A 715 -37.23 -19.80 -20.17
CA ARG A 715 -37.81 -21.11 -19.99
C ARG A 715 -37.62 -21.66 -18.58
N ASP A 716 -38.59 -22.48 -18.18
CA ASP A 716 -38.49 -23.16 -16.87
C ASP A 716 -38.23 -22.16 -15.75
N CYS A 717 -38.94 -21.04 -15.70
CA CYS A 717 -38.79 -19.98 -14.73
C CYS A 717 -40.08 -19.76 -13.95
N TYR A 718 -39.96 -19.21 -12.72
CA TYR A 718 -41.15 -18.84 -11.97
C TYR A 718 -40.99 -17.54 -11.17
N ASN A 719 -42.11 -16.88 -10.92
CA ASN A 719 -42.19 -15.71 -10.05
C ASN A 719 -43.18 -15.96 -8.90
N ILE A 720 -42.78 -15.55 -7.70
CA ILE A 720 -43.59 -15.58 -6.48
C ILE A 720 -43.85 -14.15 -5.97
N GLY A 721 -42.89 -13.25 -6.21
CA GLY A 721 -42.96 -11.88 -5.69
C GLY A 721 -44.06 -11.05 -6.36
N ASN A 722 -44.57 -10.08 -5.63
CA ASN A 722 -45.60 -9.15 -6.13
C ASN A 722 -45.03 -8.15 -7.12
N ILE A 723 -45.80 -7.80 -8.13
CA ILE A 723 -45.40 -6.91 -9.22
C ILE A 723 -46.33 -5.70 -9.26
N THR A 724 -45.73 -4.52 -9.30
CA THR A 724 -46.48 -3.24 -9.45
C THR A 724 -46.01 -2.51 -10.69
N GLY A 725 -46.86 -2.38 -11.66
CA GLY A 725 -46.61 -1.69 -12.93
C GLY A 725 -46.63 -0.17 -12.80
N GLY A 726 -46.19 0.51 -13.86
CA GLY A 726 -46.02 1.96 -13.88
C GLY A 726 -47.37 2.70 -13.98
N ILE A 727 -47.26 4.03 -14.00
CA ILE A 727 -48.43 4.92 -14.09
C ILE A 727 -49.10 4.79 -15.46
N ASP A 728 -50.41 4.83 -15.46
CA ASP A 728 -51.27 4.69 -16.63
C ASP A 728 -51.25 5.97 -17.49
N ASN A 729 -50.41 6.01 -18.52
CA ASN A 729 -50.36 7.05 -19.55
C ASN A 729 -50.10 6.50 -20.97
N GLY A 730 -50.54 5.28 -21.25
CA GLY A 730 -50.56 4.74 -22.59
C GLY A 730 -49.29 4.03 -23.08
N GLY A 731 -48.59 3.29 -22.23
CA GLY A 731 -47.39 2.56 -22.65
C GLY A 731 -46.78 1.67 -21.57
N SER A 732 -47.48 1.50 -20.43
CA SER A 732 -46.98 0.66 -19.36
C SER A 732 -47.48 -0.77 -19.47
N TYR A 733 -46.55 -1.76 -19.53
CA TYR A 733 -46.78 -3.18 -19.66
C TYR A 733 -46.35 -3.92 -18.41
N THR A 734 -47.21 -4.79 -17.89
CA THR A 734 -46.92 -5.55 -16.68
C THR A 734 -47.23 -7.02 -16.86
N GLY A 735 -46.25 -7.90 -16.64
CA GLY A 735 -46.40 -9.34 -16.82
C GLY A 735 -45.84 -10.14 -15.67
N GLY A 736 -46.42 -11.30 -15.39
CA GLY A 736 -45.99 -12.18 -14.29
C GLY A 736 -44.56 -12.72 -14.42
N ILE A 737 -44.10 -12.95 -15.64
CA ILE A 737 -42.77 -13.43 -16.01
C ILE A 737 -42.00 -12.33 -16.74
N CYS A 738 -42.61 -11.78 -17.80
CA CYS A 738 -41.97 -10.72 -18.60
C CYS A 738 -42.94 -9.55 -18.80
N GLY A 739 -42.48 -8.32 -18.54
CA GLY A 739 -43.29 -7.11 -18.68
C GLY A 739 -43.77 -6.94 -20.10
N PHE A 740 -42.89 -6.94 -21.09
CA PHE A 740 -43.21 -6.90 -22.50
C PHE A 740 -42.11 -7.57 -23.34
N TYR A 741 -42.48 -8.42 -24.28
CA TYR A 741 -41.55 -8.95 -25.26
C TYR A 741 -42.04 -8.87 -26.67
N LEU A 742 -41.17 -8.42 -27.58
CA LEU A 742 -41.48 -8.30 -29.01
C LEU A 742 -41.10 -9.54 -29.80
N SER A 743 -39.89 -10.05 -29.57
CA SER A 743 -39.40 -11.31 -30.18
C SER A 743 -38.76 -12.18 -29.14
N GLY A 744 -39.10 -13.47 -29.14
CA GLY A 744 -38.58 -14.42 -28.15
C GLY A 744 -39.53 -15.59 -27.93
N GLN A 745 -39.18 -16.48 -27.04
CA GLN A 745 -39.98 -17.59 -26.59
C GLN A 745 -40.04 -17.65 -25.07
N ILE A 746 -41.25 -17.72 -24.52
CA ILE A 746 -41.50 -17.94 -23.09
C ILE A 746 -42.26 -19.25 -22.95
N PHE A 747 -41.72 -20.22 -22.24
CA PHE A 747 -42.34 -21.52 -22.08
C PHE A 747 -41.98 -22.23 -20.78
N ASN A 748 -42.90 -23.09 -20.31
CA ASN A 748 -42.77 -23.86 -19.08
C ASN A 748 -42.55 -22.99 -17.83
N CYS A 749 -43.19 -21.85 -17.78
CA CYS A 749 -43.05 -20.88 -16.67
C CYS A 749 -44.37 -20.78 -15.87
N TYR A 750 -44.26 -20.32 -14.63
CA TYR A 750 -45.46 -19.96 -13.87
C TYR A 750 -45.30 -18.69 -13.02
N ASN A 751 -46.42 -18.02 -12.77
CA ASN A 751 -46.52 -16.87 -11.89
C ASN A 751 -47.58 -17.12 -10.79
N VAL A 752 -47.22 -16.87 -9.54
CA VAL A 752 -48.18 -16.83 -8.42
C VAL A 752 -48.17 -15.51 -7.68
N GLY A 753 -47.30 -14.58 -8.06
CA GLY A 753 -47.24 -13.23 -7.50
C GLY A 753 -48.43 -12.39 -7.95
N GLU A 754 -48.90 -11.53 -7.07
CA GLU A 754 -49.99 -10.57 -7.39
C GLU A 754 -49.43 -9.49 -8.33
N ILE A 755 -50.25 -9.13 -9.34
CA ILE A 755 -49.93 -8.09 -10.31
C ILE A 755 -50.87 -6.93 -10.19
N THR A 756 -50.33 -5.74 -10.00
CA THR A 756 -51.09 -4.48 -9.88
C THR A 756 -50.46 -3.38 -10.74
N GLY A 757 -51.24 -2.43 -11.23
CA GLY A 757 -50.79 -1.28 -12.04
C GLY A 757 -50.38 -1.65 -13.47
N GLY A 758 -50.21 -0.62 -14.32
CA GLY A 758 -49.95 -0.74 -15.73
C GLY A 758 -51.22 -0.68 -16.60
N ASN A 759 -51.07 -0.35 -17.91
CA ASN A 759 -52.18 -0.26 -18.87
C ASN A 759 -52.52 -1.64 -19.41
N ASP A 760 -51.49 -2.34 -19.85
CA ASP A 760 -51.63 -3.69 -20.39
C ASP A 760 -51.03 -4.66 -19.36
N ILE A 761 -51.89 -5.52 -18.84
CA ILE A 761 -51.52 -6.52 -17.81
C ILE A 761 -51.79 -7.90 -18.36
N ASP A 762 -50.77 -8.75 -18.31
CA ASP A 762 -50.89 -10.21 -18.55
C ASP A 762 -50.35 -10.98 -17.36
N LYS A 763 -50.99 -12.06 -17.00
CA LYS A 763 -50.59 -12.90 -15.84
C LYS A 763 -49.27 -13.62 -16.03
N ILE A 764 -48.82 -13.76 -17.28
CA ILE A 764 -47.55 -14.37 -17.67
C ILE A 764 -46.67 -13.31 -18.35
N ALA A 765 -47.07 -12.79 -19.50
CA ALA A 765 -46.28 -11.80 -20.23
C ALA A 765 -47.08 -11.07 -21.30
N VAL A 766 -46.96 -9.76 -21.40
CA VAL A 766 -47.49 -9.01 -22.54
C VAL A 766 -46.60 -9.23 -23.75
N TYR A 767 -47.17 -9.64 -24.91
CA TYR A 767 -46.42 -10.12 -26.07
C TYR A 767 -46.75 -9.39 -27.38
N GLY A 768 -45.73 -9.29 -28.25
CA GLY A 768 -45.88 -8.76 -29.60
C GLY A 768 -46.24 -9.82 -30.63
N TYR A 769 -45.37 -10.81 -30.83
CA TYR A 769 -45.50 -11.79 -31.93
C TYR A 769 -45.78 -13.22 -31.44
N ASN A 770 -45.14 -13.69 -30.40
CA ASN A 770 -45.22 -15.10 -29.96
C ASN A 770 -45.96 -15.19 -28.63
N LYS A 771 -46.99 -15.98 -28.53
CA LYS A 771 -47.70 -16.24 -27.26
C LYS A 771 -46.89 -17.18 -26.37
N PRO A 772 -46.81 -16.94 -25.02
CA PRO A 772 -46.27 -17.89 -24.08
C PRO A 772 -46.89 -19.27 -24.22
N THR A 773 -46.09 -20.33 -24.12
CA THR A 773 -46.53 -21.73 -24.23
C THR A 773 -46.24 -22.52 -22.97
N ASN A 774 -47.20 -23.38 -22.59
CA ASN A 774 -47.08 -24.19 -21.37
C ASN A 774 -46.75 -23.37 -20.11
N CYS A 775 -47.36 -22.21 -20.00
CA CYS A 775 -47.21 -21.28 -18.88
C CYS A 775 -48.49 -21.18 -18.05
N TYR A 776 -48.37 -21.03 -16.74
CA TYR A 776 -49.49 -21.10 -15.81
C TYR A 776 -49.43 -19.98 -14.79
N TYR A 777 -50.62 -19.55 -14.26
CA TYR A 777 -50.68 -18.60 -13.16
C TYR A 777 -51.73 -19.01 -12.13
N LEU A 778 -51.53 -18.54 -10.91
CA LEU A 778 -52.45 -18.83 -9.80
C LEU A 778 -53.74 -18.02 -9.95
N SER A 779 -54.88 -18.67 -10.05
CA SER A 779 -56.19 -18.07 -9.94
C SER A 779 -57.27 -19.13 -9.67
N ASP A 780 -58.08 -18.89 -8.65
CA ASP A 780 -59.25 -19.76 -8.32
C ASP A 780 -60.54 -19.33 -9.07
N THR A 781 -60.51 -18.19 -9.72
CA THR A 781 -61.74 -17.57 -10.33
C THR A 781 -61.65 -17.33 -11.83
N ASP A 782 -60.45 -17.31 -12.39
CA ASP A 782 -60.25 -17.07 -13.85
C ASP A 782 -60.53 -18.37 -14.63
N THR A 783 -61.20 -18.22 -15.77
CA THR A 783 -61.58 -19.34 -16.66
C THR A 783 -60.58 -19.61 -17.78
N ASP A 784 -59.46 -18.85 -17.87
CA ASP A 784 -58.37 -19.12 -18.83
C ASP A 784 -57.76 -20.51 -18.59
N THR A 785 -57.41 -21.18 -19.66
CA THR A 785 -56.77 -22.50 -19.59
C THR A 785 -55.39 -22.45 -18.93
N ALA A 786 -54.74 -21.32 -18.92
CA ALA A 786 -53.50 -21.03 -18.20
C ALA A 786 -53.71 -20.79 -16.70
N ALA A 787 -54.89 -20.34 -16.28
CA ALA A 787 -55.25 -20.19 -14.88
C ALA A 787 -55.32 -21.55 -14.17
N LYS A 788 -54.72 -21.69 -13.01
CA LYS A 788 -54.73 -22.90 -12.19
C LYS A 788 -55.04 -22.53 -10.74
N PRO A 789 -55.98 -23.21 -10.11
CA PRO A 789 -56.28 -23.00 -8.69
C PRO A 789 -55.14 -23.56 -7.81
N ALA A 790 -55.04 -23.04 -6.58
CA ALA A 790 -53.98 -23.41 -5.63
C ALA A 790 -53.91 -24.92 -5.43
N VAL A 791 -55.04 -25.65 -5.46
CA VAL A 791 -55.04 -27.11 -5.32
C VAL A 791 -54.27 -27.82 -6.43
N GLN A 792 -54.31 -27.32 -7.68
CA GLN A 792 -53.59 -27.92 -8.83
C GLN A 792 -52.07 -27.61 -8.81
N PHE A 793 -51.67 -26.57 -8.17
CA PHE A 793 -50.24 -26.34 -7.84
C PHE A 793 -49.77 -27.35 -6.79
N ALA A 794 -50.59 -27.61 -5.78
CA ALA A 794 -50.25 -28.46 -4.63
C ALA A 794 -50.30 -29.96 -4.95
N ASP A 795 -51.25 -30.42 -5.80
CA ASP A 795 -51.45 -31.84 -6.10
C ASP A 795 -50.52 -32.40 -7.22
N GLY A 796 -49.63 -31.56 -7.74
CA GLY A 796 -48.70 -31.94 -8.80
C GLY A 796 -49.25 -31.85 -10.23
N THR A 797 -50.49 -31.39 -10.44
CA THR A 797 -51.07 -31.18 -11.75
C THR A 797 -50.25 -30.18 -12.56
N VAL A 798 -49.90 -28.98 -11.99
CA VAL A 798 -49.05 -27.97 -12.64
C VAL A 798 -47.65 -28.51 -12.83
N LEU A 799 -47.11 -29.21 -11.90
CA LEU A 799 -45.78 -29.87 -12.01
C LEU A 799 -45.72 -30.80 -13.20
N LYS A 800 -46.72 -31.65 -13.39
CA LYS A 800 -46.83 -32.59 -14.54
C LYS A 800 -46.92 -31.83 -15.88
N LEU A 801 -47.66 -30.73 -15.90
CA LEU A 801 -47.78 -29.89 -17.09
C LEU A 801 -46.47 -29.21 -17.45
N LEU A 802 -45.76 -28.62 -16.46
CA LEU A 802 -44.45 -27.99 -16.65
C LEU A 802 -43.39 -29.01 -17.13
N LYS A 803 -43.41 -30.23 -16.62
CA LYS A 803 -42.56 -31.33 -17.10
C LYS A 803 -42.84 -31.67 -18.57
N ALA A 804 -44.07 -31.53 -19.03
CA ALA A 804 -44.50 -31.81 -20.42
C ALA A 804 -43.93 -33.12 -21.03
N GLY A 805 -43.70 -34.14 -20.19
CA GLY A 805 -43.11 -35.42 -20.59
C GLY A 805 -41.63 -35.39 -20.89
N ARG A 806 -40.92 -34.33 -20.57
CA ARG A 806 -39.47 -34.19 -20.77
C ARG A 806 -38.69 -34.91 -19.67
N ASN A 807 -37.68 -35.68 -20.04
CA ASN A 807 -36.80 -36.40 -19.10
C ASN A 807 -35.76 -35.47 -18.50
N ASP A 808 -35.43 -34.38 -19.16
CA ASP A 808 -34.45 -33.36 -18.80
C ASP A 808 -35.05 -32.16 -18.07
N SER A 809 -36.28 -32.25 -17.65
CA SER A 809 -37.03 -31.16 -16.96
C SER A 809 -36.35 -30.84 -15.62
N PRO A 810 -36.09 -29.56 -15.30
CA PRO A 810 -35.55 -29.14 -14.01
C PRO A 810 -36.56 -29.25 -12.86
N TRP A 811 -37.87 -29.33 -13.18
CA TRP A 811 -38.93 -29.43 -12.21
C TRP A 811 -38.89 -30.77 -11.47
N ASP A 812 -38.97 -30.77 -10.13
CA ASP A 812 -38.81 -31.99 -9.33
C ASP A 812 -40.06 -32.37 -8.57
N SER A 813 -40.45 -31.58 -7.60
CA SER A 813 -41.50 -31.88 -6.63
C SER A 813 -42.33 -30.65 -6.32
N CYS A 814 -43.43 -30.85 -5.59
CA CYS A 814 -44.21 -29.76 -5.03
C CYS A 814 -43.86 -29.59 -3.55
N GLN A 815 -43.44 -28.38 -3.14
CA GLN A 815 -43.06 -28.04 -1.78
C GLN A 815 -43.86 -26.84 -1.28
N TYR A 816 -44.10 -26.79 0.05
CA TYR A 816 -44.68 -25.58 0.66
C TYR A 816 -43.68 -24.41 0.59
N VAL A 817 -44.07 -23.33 -0.06
CA VAL A 817 -43.26 -22.12 -0.19
C VAL A 817 -43.82 -21.04 0.73
N ALA A 818 -43.13 -20.72 1.80
CA ALA A 818 -43.60 -19.80 2.84
C ALA A 818 -43.87 -18.38 2.30
N ALA A 819 -43.12 -17.92 1.30
CA ALA A 819 -43.33 -16.63 0.65
C ALA A 819 -44.66 -16.53 -0.08
N ALA A 820 -45.11 -17.64 -0.69
CA ALA A 820 -46.41 -17.74 -1.39
C ALA A 820 -47.54 -18.27 -0.49
N LYS A 821 -47.20 -18.85 0.66
CA LYS A 821 -48.12 -19.52 1.62
C LYS A 821 -48.92 -20.69 0.99
N ILE A 822 -48.43 -21.28 -0.07
CA ILE A 822 -49.02 -22.46 -0.75
C ILE A 822 -47.92 -23.43 -1.19
N THR A 823 -48.34 -24.65 -1.53
CA THR A 823 -47.45 -25.65 -2.10
C THR A 823 -47.30 -25.45 -3.61
N LEU A 824 -46.07 -25.36 -4.09
CA LEU A 824 -45.71 -25.02 -5.47
C LEU A 824 -44.71 -25.99 -6.08
N PRO A 825 -44.71 -26.20 -7.42
CA PRO A 825 -43.61 -26.86 -8.12
C PRO A 825 -42.29 -26.14 -7.91
N VAL A 826 -41.25 -26.88 -7.53
CA VAL A 826 -39.88 -26.32 -7.31
C VAL A 826 -38.86 -27.07 -8.15
N PHE A 827 -37.67 -26.51 -8.31
CA PHE A 827 -36.58 -27.15 -9.05
C PHE A 827 -35.91 -28.27 -8.22
N LYS A 828 -35.24 -29.15 -8.91
CA LYS A 828 -34.44 -30.21 -8.31
C LYS A 828 -33.29 -29.62 -7.49
N GLY A 829 -33.17 -30.00 -6.23
CA GLY A 829 -32.10 -29.57 -5.34
C GLY A 829 -32.36 -28.25 -4.60
N GLN A 830 -33.52 -27.61 -4.79
CA GLN A 830 -33.93 -26.50 -3.95
C GLN A 830 -34.28 -27.05 -2.53
N GLY A 831 -33.51 -26.66 -1.50
CA GLY A 831 -33.67 -27.16 -0.13
C GLY A 831 -34.76 -26.44 0.65
N ASP A 832 -34.97 -26.89 1.91
CA ASP A 832 -36.01 -26.38 2.82
C ASP A 832 -35.88 -24.86 3.12
N GLU A 833 -34.67 -24.27 3.02
CA GLU A 833 -34.45 -22.83 3.24
C GLU A 833 -35.10 -21.97 2.17
N HIS A 834 -35.16 -22.43 0.91
CA HIS A 834 -35.84 -21.73 -0.18
C HIS A 834 -37.35 -21.62 0.11
N THR A 835 -37.94 -22.58 0.81
CA THR A 835 -39.37 -22.62 1.15
C THR A 835 -39.70 -21.72 2.35
N THR A 836 -38.73 -21.28 3.14
CA THR A 836 -38.95 -20.56 4.41
C THR A 836 -38.70 -19.04 4.32
N MET A 837 -38.19 -18.50 3.19
CA MET A 837 -37.94 -17.08 3.04
C MET A 837 -39.26 -16.27 2.99
N GLY A 838 -39.68 -15.79 4.14
CA GLY A 838 -40.76 -14.81 4.25
C GLY A 838 -40.28 -13.41 3.93
N THR A 839 -41.08 -12.66 3.18
CA THR A 839 -40.90 -11.23 2.97
C THR A 839 -40.81 -10.52 4.33
N GLY A 840 -39.65 -9.93 4.64
CA GLY A 840 -39.42 -9.17 5.87
C GLY A 840 -40.22 -7.88 5.94
N HIS A 841 -41.49 -8.00 6.39
CA HIS A 841 -42.22 -6.90 6.99
C HIS A 841 -42.92 -7.42 8.25
N ARG A 842 -42.24 -7.34 9.38
CA ARG A 842 -42.90 -7.48 10.69
C ARG A 842 -43.60 -6.15 11.01
N THR A 843 -44.87 -6.05 10.70
CA THR A 843 -45.77 -5.19 11.43
C THR A 843 -46.27 -5.96 12.66
N ALA A 844 -45.88 -5.53 13.84
CA ALA A 844 -46.38 -6.03 15.10
C ALA A 844 -47.86 -5.63 15.24
N THR A 845 -48.75 -6.61 15.32
CA THR A 845 -50.05 -6.49 16.03
C THR A 845 -50.32 -7.78 16.77
N ALA A 846 -50.58 -7.60 18.06
CA ALA A 846 -50.78 -8.60 19.04
C ALA A 846 -52.21 -9.26 19.00
N ASN A 847 -52.24 -10.43 19.66
CA ASN A 847 -53.41 -11.09 20.27
C ASN A 847 -54.24 -12.07 19.38
N THR A 848 -54.31 -13.32 19.67
CA THR A 848 -55.04 -13.92 20.79
C THR A 848 -54.80 -15.43 20.84
N ALA A 849 -54.90 -15.97 22.03
CA ALA A 849 -54.64 -17.35 22.43
C ALA A 849 -55.61 -18.39 21.86
N ALA A 850 -55.12 -19.58 21.57
CA ALA A 850 -55.88 -20.82 21.85
C ALA A 850 -54.95 -22.04 21.97
N ALA A 851 -54.99 -22.60 23.11
CA ALA A 851 -54.72 -23.91 23.70
C ALA A 851 -53.93 -25.01 22.94
N ALA A 852 -53.01 -25.57 23.72
CA ALA A 852 -52.21 -26.76 23.48
C ALA A 852 -53.05 -28.08 23.48
N PRO A 853 -52.45 -29.22 23.11
CA PRO A 853 -52.17 -30.15 24.19
C PRO A 853 -50.72 -30.67 24.21
N ALA A 854 -50.33 -30.91 25.44
CA ALA A 854 -49.06 -31.40 25.92
C ALA A 854 -48.73 -32.84 25.47
N MET A 855 -47.46 -33.10 25.22
CA MET A 855 -46.84 -34.40 25.47
C MET A 855 -45.56 -34.25 26.25
N SER A 856 -45.54 -34.96 27.37
CA SER A 856 -44.55 -35.03 28.40
C SER A 856 -43.29 -35.79 27.99
N TRP A 857 -42.12 -35.25 28.36
CA TRP A 857 -40.95 -36.08 28.62
C TRP A 857 -40.32 -35.71 29.97
N LYS A 858 -40.08 -36.78 30.73
CA LYS A 858 -39.70 -36.78 32.12
C LYS A 858 -38.33 -36.21 32.42
N HIS A 859 -38.29 -35.49 33.52
CA HIS A 859 -37.12 -35.12 34.30
C HIS A 859 -36.21 -36.29 34.61
N LYS A 860 -34.90 -36.08 34.57
CA LYS A 860 -33.97 -36.68 35.54
C LYS A 860 -33.05 -35.60 36.10
N THR A 861 -33.16 -35.50 37.37
CA THR A 861 -32.66 -34.58 38.36
C THR A 861 -31.14 -34.52 38.45
N ALA A 862 -30.66 -33.32 38.73
CA ALA A 862 -29.33 -33.01 39.31
C ALA A 862 -29.24 -33.56 40.77
N PRO A 863 -28.03 -33.62 41.32
CA PRO A 863 -27.90 -32.83 42.55
C PRO A 863 -26.71 -31.90 42.61
N ALA A 864 -26.97 -30.84 43.37
CA ALA A 864 -26.09 -29.80 43.82
C ALA A 864 -25.04 -30.24 44.84
N ALA A 865 -23.94 -29.53 44.98
CA ALA A 865 -23.48 -28.89 46.23
C ALA A 865 -22.10 -28.22 46.04
N ARG A 866 -22.02 -26.95 46.29
CA ARG A 866 -20.86 -26.22 46.88
C ARG A 866 -20.82 -26.56 48.38
N PRO A 867 -19.69 -26.47 49.15
CA PRO A 867 -18.86 -25.33 49.51
C PRO A 867 -17.41 -25.75 49.93
N PRO A 868 -16.63 -24.98 50.73
CA PRO A 868 -16.23 -23.60 50.74
C PRO A 868 -14.67 -23.44 50.70
N ALA A 869 -14.19 -22.21 50.61
CA ALA A 869 -12.78 -21.79 50.74
C ALA A 869 -12.25 -22.02 52.16
N PRO A 870 -10.93 -22.20 52.35
CA PRO A 870 -10.25 -21.50 53.44
C PRO A 870 -9.00 -20.74 53.00
N LYS A 871 -8.94 -19.52 53.49
CA LYS A 871 -7.92 -18.69 54.07
C LYS A 871 -6.43 -19.02 53.88
N GLU A 872 -5.75 -17.88 53.44
CA GLU A 872 -4.45 -17.42 53.90
C GLU A 872 -3.40 -18.44 54.38
N GLN A 873 -2.26 -18.45 53.65
CA GLN A 873 -0.92 -18.27 54.20
C GLN A 873 0.12 -18.27 53.10
N ASN A 874 1.03 -17.28 53.27
CA ASN A 874 2.38 -17.12 52.70
C ASN A 874 2.59 -16.22 51.51
N ALA A 875 2.47 -14.92 51.79
CA ALA A 875 3.31 -13.88 51.24
C ALA A 875 4.71 -14.01 51.90
N GLN A 876 5.64 -14.64 51.23
CA GLN A 876 7.09 -14.49 51.53
C GLN A 876 8.00 -15.23 50.54
N PHE A 877 7.80 -15.01 49.23
CA PHE A 877 8.78 -15.47 48.21
C PHE A 877 8.92 -14.55 46.97
N ALA A 878 8.52 -13.29 47.08
CA ALA A 878 8.58 -12.34 45.97
C ALA A 878 9.49 -11.12 46.18
N VAL A 879 10.49 -11.20 47.06
CA VAL A 879 11.39 -10.08 47.32
C VAL A 879 12.90 -10.44 47.20
N ARG A 880 13.22 -11.48 46.45
CA ARG A 880 14.65 -11.81 46.26
C ARG A 880 15.15 -11.85 44.82
N ASN A 881 14.30 -11.59 43.83
CA ASN A 881 14.71 -11.53 42.40
C ASN A 881 14.59 -10.15 41.73
N MET A 882 14.39 -9.08 42.52
CA MET A 882 14.36 -7.71 41.98
C MET A 882 15.68 -6.93 42.17
N ALA A 883 16.71 -7.57 42.71
CA ALA A 883 18.01 -6.93 42.96
C ALA A 883 19.11 -7.32 41.99
N MET A 884 18.83 -8.13 40.96
CA MET A 884 19.84 -8.48 39.92
C MET A 884 19.54 -7.90 38.53
N LEU A 885 18.46 -7.12 38.36
CA LEU A 885 18.13 -6.54 37.05
C LEU A 885 18.48 -5.05 36.90
N TRP A 886 19.08 -4.42 37.91
CA TRP A 886 19.47 -3.01 37.84
C TRP A 886 20.94 -2.77 37.52
N ASP A 887 21.80 -3.81 37.48
CA ASP A 887 23.23 -3.68 37.18
C ASP A 887 23.61 -4.02 35.71
N MET A 888 22.62 -4.30 34.83
CA MET A 888 22.92 -4.56 33.39
C MET A 888 22.55 -3.42 32.44
N ILE A 889 22.10 -2.26 32.95
CA ILE A 889 21.66 -1.12 32.11
C ILE A 889 22.71 0.01 32.01
N LEU A 890 23.84 -0.10 32.67
CA LEU A 890 24.92 0.91 32.62
C LEU A 890 26.27 0.23 32.43
N LEU A 891 26.54 -0.25 31.22
CA LEU A 891 27.96 -0.42 30.81
C LEU A 891 28.19 0.34 29.51
N PRO A 892 29.03 1.40 29.52
CA PRO A 892 29.65 1.90 28.30
C PRO A 892 30.59 0.83 27.77
N VAL A 893 30.64 0.72 26.43
CA VAL A 893 31.58 -0.13 25.71
C VAL A 893 32.99 0.06 26.23
N GLY A 894 33.48 -0.88 27.03
CA GLY A 894 34.84 -0.89 27.58
C GLY A 894 35.36 -2.32 27.65
N HIS A 895 36.42 -2.58 26.93
CA HIS A 895 37.13 -3.82 26.83
C HIS A 895 37.33 -4.55 28.15
N MET A 896 37.00 -5.84 28.21
CA MET A 896 37.40 -6.74 29.27
C MET A 896 38.70 -7.42 28.84
N MET A 897 39.83 -6.91 29.33
CA MET A 897 41.10 -7.66 29.32
C MET A 897 41.05 -8.77 30.36
N ILE A 898 41.11 -10.01 29.92
CA ILE A 898 41.43 -11.14 30.81
C ILE A 898 42.92 -11.34 30.79
N THR A 899 43.56 -10.97 31.89
CA THR A 899 44.92 -11.41 32.18
C THR A 899 44.90 -12.84 32.70
N SER A 900 45.59 -13.73 32.00
CA SER A 900 45.86 -15.09 32.39
C SER A 900 46.77 -15.17 33.58
N THR A 901 46.37 -15.80 34.67
CA THR A 901 47.29 -16.54 35.55
C THR A 901 46.70 -17.91 35.80
N GLY A 902 47.54 -18.90 35.50
CA GLY A 902 47.16 -20.28 35.42
C GLY A 902 46.85 -20.97 36.76
N SER A 903 46.03 -21.99 36.63
CA SER A 903 46.31 -23.30 37.24
C SER A 903 45.37 -24.35 36.67
N SER A 904 45.92 -25.44 36.27
CA SER A 904 45.40 -26.64 35.74
C SER A 904 44.60 -27.47 36.76
N VAL A 905 43.40 -27.95 36.38
CA VAL A 905 42.88 -29.29 36.78
C VAL A 905 41.88 -29.77 35.73
N PRO A 906 41.89 -30.99 35.22
CA PRO A 906 41.06 -31.52 34.17
C PRO A 906 39.78 -32.15 34.71
N VAL A 907 38.66 -31.93 34.10
CA VAL A 907 37.46 -32.75 34.33
C VAL A 907 36.91 -33.22 33.00
N ALA A 908 36.69 -34.52 32.97
CA ALA A 908 36.35 -35.37 31.87
C ALA A 908 34.95 -35.11 31.30
N ILE A 909 34.89 -35.19 29.99
CA ILE A 909 33.67 -35.29 29.19
C ILE A 909 33.05 -36.66 29.34
N LYS A 910 31.76 -36.72 29.66
CA LYS A 910 30.94 -37.92 29.43
C LYS A 910 29.75 -37.54 28.54
N ARG A 911 29.81 -37.96 27.29
CA ARG A 911 28.66 -38.08 26.39
C ARG A 911 27.70 -39.11 26.94
N MET A 912 26.41 -38.84 26.90
CA MET A 912 25.40 -39.88 26.70
C MET A 912 24.25 -39.29 25.85
N THR A 913 23.99 -40.04 24.87
CA THR A 913 22.97 -40.21 23.84
C THR A 913 21.69 -39.37 23.98
#